data_b05d60acf96a911196364bafbdcd5661
#
_entry.id   b05d60acf96a911196364bafbdcd5661
#
_cell.length_a   1.000
_cell.length_b   1.000
_cell.length_c   1.000
_cell.angle_alpha   90.00
_cell.angle_beta   90.00
_cell.angle_gamma   90.00
#
_symmetry.space_group_name_H-M   'P 1'
#
loop_
_entity.id
_entity.type
_entity.pdbx_description
1 polymer ?
#
loop_
_entity_poly.entity_id
_entity_poly.type
_entity_poly.pdbx_seq_one_letter_code
_entity_poly.pdbx_strand_id
1 'polypeptide(L)'
;MPRKKAEPASKLSLAFVLIAKDAARTIGACLDSIRPVAQQIVVCVDERTTDKTASIARRKGAEVHPVKVSDWHECPRHGRVLAQHFAQARDESFKHVDPSVEWVCWIDSDDVLKGAENLADILAAVPQDIVGVWTPYHYSTMQDGAATNTLFHRERFLRQSVGWTWEYRVHEVVTPHNPGPWLRADQVQIYHQEGAHKSESSAVRNLLLLEIDYESDPYSSRTLFYLGNQYFAMGKWDAAIGWYERLGQLADRTWVNPYELWQSRCYQAMAAQRLQNFNLAQQAAFAAIDSAPQHPEPYYILASLYAQMGQPHKAVYWTEHGRKQEEPPFFVFKNPLDYTFNNRLPMSDALAQLGRVAEAREELEQANKSLSDPNIEAGIKHYRKIESETAEAQRFKEFASYVNGDGDGLVVAKYGGLPLEVRGIQSVRDIAVPTIMRQRPNTQPRIVFWAPSNLEEWAPPKIEETGLGGSETAVIQIAKRFAADGWRTDVYTNAGAYEGVYDEVGYWDARRYDTGQLSDVGVSWRQPHIGTTLRADHRLLWCHDLNYGPLQPGVLSVFEKILGVSDWHAQRLRAYYDLQDDAVAWVPNGIDLSYFGHTERKVPFRCVYASSPDRGLLQLLHLWPQIVGGESGATLHIGYGFDTIDKLIERGRTDLIPFKEAVEKKVADTPQVVWRGRLSQRELATLYEESWLWLYPTSFLEVSCISAMEAMAGGAVPVTSAAGALRETIGGAGVVVTGMPHSFKWQDFYVQCAKAALKDANIRKPLEYAARARGQTLTWDASYEMWKGHVGALLSGQRELVEV
;
A
#
# COMPACT_ATOMS: atom_id res chain seq x y z
N MET A 1 27.18 -67.70 -23.15
CA MET A 1 28.25 -66.99 -22.42
C MET A 1 27.64 -66.41 -21.14
N PRO A 2 28.10 -66.72 -19.95
CA PRO A 2 27.55 -66.19 -18.71
C PRO A 2 27.89 -64.71 -18.57
N ARG A 3 26.90 -63.91 -18.16
CA ARG A 3 27.04 -62.51 -17.83
C ARG A 3 28.06 -62.41 -16.66
N LYS A 4 29.16 -61.68 -16.85
CA LYS A 4 30.06 -61.28 -15.76
C LYS A 4 29.24 -60.50 -14.75
N LYS A 5 29.22 -60.95 -13.51
CA LYS A 5 28.76 -60.16 -12.37
C LYS A 5 29.65 -58.90 -12.35
N ALA A 6 29.03 -57.70 -12.36
CA ALA A 6 29.73 -56.47 -12.12
C ALA A 6 30.42 -56.60 -10.73
N GLU A 7 31.68 -56.31 -10.66
CA GLU A 7 32.43 -56.10 -9.42
C GLU A 7 31.72 -54.99 -8.61
N PRO A 8 31.59 -55.07 -7.30
CA PRO A 8 31.04 -53.98 -6.52
C PRO A 8 31.98 -52.76 -6.75
N ALA A 9 31.40 -51.68 -7.21
CA ALA A 9 32.08 -50.39 -7.32
C ALA A 9 32.90 -50.14 -6.06
N SER A 10 34.21 -49.85 -6.19
CA SER A 10 35.06 -49.52 -5.05
C SER A 10 34.38 -48.38 -4.29
N LYS A 11 34.12 -48.58 -3.00
CA LYS A 11 33.52 -47.54 -2.15
C LYS A 11 34.39 -46.31 -2.31
N LEU A 12 33.75 -45.17 -2.62
CA LEU A 12 34.40 -43.87 -2.73
C LEU A 12 35.16 -43.58 -1.42
N SER A 13 36.46 -43.21 -1.54
CA SER A 13 37.30 -42.91 -0.37
C SER A 13 37.02 -41.50 0.16
N LEU A 14 35.84 -41.36 0.81
CA LEU A 14 35.26 -40.10 1.26
C LEU A 14 34.73 -40.20 2.68
N ALA A 15 35.22 -39.32 3.55
CA ALA A 15 34.62 -39.07 4.86
C ALA A 15 33.81 -37.79 4.86
N PHE A 16 32.64 -37.80 5.55
CA PHE A 16 31.91 -36.62 5.91
C PHE A 16 32.11 -36.27 7.38
N VAL A 17 32.31 -34.98 7.62
CA VAL A 17 32.59 -34.44 8.96
C VAL A 17 31.59 -33.35 9.31
N LEU A 18 30.95 -33.48 10.45
CA LEU A 18 29.94 -32.56 10.96
C LEU A 18 30.27 -32.14 12.39
N ILE A 19 30.00 -30.86 12.70
CA ILE A 19 29.80 -30.41 14.08
C ILE A 19 28.29 -30.16 14.30
N ALA A 20 27.75 -30.55 15.45
CA ALA A 20 26.33 -30.46 15.70
C ALA A 20 25.98 -30.07 17.13
N LYS A 21 24.99 -29.20 17.29
CA LYS A 21 24.40 -28.84 18.59
C LYS A 21 22.89 -28.70 18.45
N ASP A 22 22.12 -29.40 19.27
CA ASP A 22 20.66 -29.33 19.31
C ASP A 22 20.01 -29.44 17.90
N ALA A 23 20.52 -30.34 17.05
CA ALA A 23 20.17 -30.51 15.64
C ALA A 23 19.22 -31.69 15.37
N ALA A 24 18.48 -32.18 16.37
CA ALA A 24 17.63 -33.37 16.22
C ALA A 24 16.58 -33.24 15.08
N ARG A 25 16.21 -32.04 14.66
CA ARG A 25 15.22 -31.81 13.59
C ARG A 25 15.82 -31.98 12.19
N THR A 26 17.07 -31.59 11.99
CA THR A 26 17.71 -31.45 10.66
C THR A 26 18.72 -32.56 10.39
N ILE A 27 19.50 -32.99 11.39
CA ILE A 27 20.61 -33.94 11.22
C ILE A 27 20.21 -35.25 10.54
N GLY A 28 18.96 -35.70 10.71
CA GLY A 28 18.42 -36.90 10.07
C GLY A 28 18.43 -36.80 8.55
N ALA A 29 17.96 -35.72 7.99
CA ALA A 29 17.93 -35.46 6.55
C ALA A 29 19.34 -35.23 5.97
N CYS A 30 20.20 -34.53 6.71
CA CYS A 30 21.60 -34.37 6.35
C CYS A 30 22.29 -35.72 6.18
N LEU A 31 22.23 -36.60 7.20
CA LEU A 31 22.85 -37.91 7.19
C LEU A 31 22.29 -38.85 6.11
N ASP A 32 20.98 -38.78 5.84
CA ASP A 32 20.35 -39.55 4.74
C ASP A 32 20.88 -39.13 3.36
N SER A 33 21.19 -37.85 3.18
CA SER A 33 21.68 -37.33 1.91
C SER A 33 23.12 -37.74 1.60
N ILE A 34 23.97 -37.94 2.63
CA ILE A 34 25.41 -38.26 2.46
C ILE A 34 25.71 -39.75 2.62
N ARG A 35 24.86 -40.50 3.31
CA ARG A 35 25.06 -41.93 3.62
C ARG A 35 25.35 -42.82 2.41
N PRO A 36 24.68 -42.63 1.25
CA PRO A 36 24.92 -43.51 0.09
C PRO A 36 26.33 -43.48 -0.45
N VAL A 37 27.08 -42.40 -0.23
CA VAL A 37 28.39 -42.15 -0.83
C VAL A 37 29.54 -42.11 0.22
N ALA A 38 29.21 -42.09 1.51
CA ALA A 38 30.18 -41.98 2.57
C ALA A 38 30.86 -43.32 2.88
N GLN A 39 32.17 -43.34 2.96
CA GLN A 39 32.95 -44.42 3.58
C GLN A 39 32.92 -44.26 5.10
N GLN A 40 33.11 -43.05 5.61
CA GLN A 40 33.07 -42.71 7.03
C GLN A 40 32.16 -41.49 7.25
N ILE A 41 31.43 -41.43 8.33
CA ILE A 41 30.65 -40.26 8.77
C ILE A 41 31.02 -39.96 10.22
N VAL A 42 31.68 -38.85 10.46
CA VAL A 42 32.08 -38.37 11.79
C VAL A 42 31.15 -37.23 12.20
N VAL A 43 30.48 -37.36 13.33
CA VAL A 43 29.64 -36.32 13.92
C VAL A 43 30.17 -35.93 15.29
N CYS A 44 30.71 -34.73 15.37
CA CYS A 44 31.16 -34.16 16.64
C CYS A 44 30.05 -33.35 17.27
N VAL A 45 29.51 -33.85 18.39
CA VAL A 45 28.36 -33.27 19.08
C VAL A 45 28.83 -32.40 20.25
N ASP A 46 28.39 -31.14 20.29
CA ASP A 46 28.70 -30.24 21.42
C ASP A 46 28.27 -30.90 22.75
N GLU A 47 29.19 -30.90 23.73
CA GLU A 47 28.97 -31.47 25.08
C GLU A 47 27.72 -30.87 25.77
N ARG A 48 27.24 -29.70 25.35
CA ARG A 48 26.03 -29.02 25.88
C ARG A 48 24.76 -29.31 25.07
N THR A 49 24.80 -30.28 24.17
CA THR A 49 23.61 -30.73 23.45
C THR A 49 22.62 -31.40 24.40
N THR A 50 21.39 -30.92 24.38
CA THR A 50 20.32 -31.38 25.30
C THR A 50 19.27 -32.28 24.64
N ASP A 51 19.24 -32.28 23.29
CA ASP A 51 18.26 -33.02 22.52
C ASP A 51 18.73 -34.43 22.06
N LYS A 52 18.01 -35.02 21.13
CA LYS A 52 18.30 -36.39 20.63
C LYS A 52 19.33 -36.42 19.49
N THR A 53 20.05 -35.35 19.21
CA THR A 53 21.03 -35.24 18.11
C THR A 53 21.99 -36.41 18.06
N ALA A 54 22.73 -36.72 19.17
CA ALA A 54 23.69 -37.79 19.22
C ALA A 54 23.07 -39.18 19.00
N SER A 55 21.88 -39.41 19.55
CA SER A 55 21.17 -40.69 19.39
C SER A 55 20.66 -40.88 17.95
N ILE A 56 20.23 -39.85 17.29
CA ILE A 56 19.84 -39.90 15.87
C ILE A 56 21.05 -40.18 14.99
N ALA A 57 22.18 -39.51 15.22
CA ALA A 57 23.41 -39.69 14.46
C ALA A 57 23.91 -41.14 14.54
N ARG A 58 23.98 -41.73 15.77
CA ARG A 58 24.37 -43.15 15.95
C ARG A 58 23.45 -44.13 15.26
N ARG A 59 22.11 -43.90 15.34
CA ARG A 59 21.14 -44.76 14.63
C ARG A 59 21.28 -44.72 13.12
N LYS A 60 21.72 -43.59 12.60
CA LYS A 60 22.00 -43.38 11.17
C LYS A 60 23.40 -43.89 10.76
N GLY A 61 24.14 -44.52 11.68
CA GLY A 61 25.43 -45.15 11.42
C GLY A 61 26.58 -44.15 11.34
N ALA A 62 26.53 -43.05 12.03
CA ALA A 62 27.64 -42.12 12.19
C ALA A 62 28.49 -42.47 13.43
N GLU A 63 29.78 -42.24 13.35
CA GLU A 63 30.69 -42.19 14.48
C GLU A 63 30.46 -40.88 15.24
N VAL A 64 30.13 -40.98 16.53
CA VAL A 64 29.77 -39.80 17.32
C VAL A 64 30.77 -39.55 18.41
N HIS A 65 31.40 -38.40 18.35
CA HIS A 65 32.41 -37.94 19.31
C HIS A 65 31.91 -36.67 20.05
N PRO A 66 32.28 -36.45 21.30
CA PRO A 66 32.01 -35.18 21.97
C PRO A 66 32.99 -34.11 21.44
N VAL A 67 32.53 -32.86 21.40
CA VAL A 67 33.35 -31.70 21.09
C VAL A 67 32.97 -30.52 21.97
N LYS A 68 33.96 -29.75 22.39
CA LYS A 68 33.76 -28.48 23.11
C LYS A 68 33.73 -27.34 22.11
N VAL A 69 32.52 -26.90 21.73
CA VAL A 69 32.35 -25.79 20.76
C VAL A 69 32.50 -24.43 21.43
N SER A 70 32.25 -24.31 22.73
CA SER A 70 32.28 -23.03 23.44
C SER A 70 33.16 -23.08 24.67
N ASP A 71 33.87 -21.95 24.91
CA ASP A 71 34.66 -21.73 26.11
C ASP A 71 34.39 -20.34 26.73
N TRP A 72 34.80 -20.21 28.00
CA TRP A 72 34.73 -18.91 28.65
C TRP A 72 35.81 -17.97 28.10
N HIS A 73 35.40 -16.80 27.66
CA HIS A 73 36.24 -15.75 27.12
C HIS A 73 36.09 -14.48 27.95
N GLU A 74 37.21 -13.86 28.34
CA GLU A 74 37.21 -12.54 28.98
C GLU A 74 37.27 -11.48 27.90
N CYS A 75 36.13 -10.82 27.66
CA CYS A 75 35.99 -9.77 26.65
C CYS A 75 35.97 -8.39 27.35
N PRO A 76 36.84 -7.45 26.99
CA PRO A 76 36.92 -6.12 27.60
C PRO A 76 35.56 -5.39 27.52
N ARG A 77 34.82 -5.59 26.45
CA ARG A 77 33.52 -4.93 26.20
C ARG A 77 32.36 -5.62 26.88
N HIS A 78 32.38 -6.96 26.95
CA HIS A 78 31.25 -7.76 27.40
C HIS A 78 31.47 -8.49 28.74
N GLY A 79 32.65 -8.35 29.33
CA GLY A 79 33.08 -9.09 30.51
C GLY A 79 33.26 -10.58 30.20
N ARG A 80 33.07 -11.45 31.19
CA ARG A 80 33.22 -12.88 31.04
C ARG A 80 32.02 -13.50 30.33
N VAL A 81 32.23 -13.92 29.07
CA VAL A 81 31.16 -14.48 28.19
C VAL A 81 31.51 -15.91 27.77
N LEU A 82 30.49 -16.71 27.51
CA LEU A 82 30.64 -18.02 26.93
C LEU A 82 30.57 -17.90 25.40
N ALA A 83 31.69 -17.93 24.73
CA ALA A 83 31.83 -17.73 23.31
C ALA A 83 32.09 -19.06 22.56
N GLN A 84 31.43 -19.24 21.41
CA GLN A 84 31.72 -20.34 20.50
C GLN A 84 33.02 -20.07 19.73
N HIS A 85 33.65 -21.20 19.33
CA HIS A 85 34.79 -21.18 18.42
C HIS A 85 34.61 -22.29 17.38
N PHE A 86 33.95 -21.97 16.29
CA PHE A 86 33.59 -23.00 15.31
C PHE A 86 34.80 -23.55 14.59
N ALA A 87 35.81 -22.73 14.25
CA ALA A 87 37.03 -23.21 13.63
C ALA A 87 37.74 -24.25 14.50
N GLN A 88 37.89 -24.00 15.81
CA GLN A 88 38.51 -24.96 16.72
C GLN A 88 37.71 -26.27 16.79
N ALA A 89 36.37 -26.19 16.79
CA ALA A 89 35.53 -27.38 16.80
C ALA A 89 35.61 -28.18 15.48
N ARG A 90 35.81 -27.52 14.34
CA ARG A 90 36.07 -28.18 13.07
C ARG A 90 37.47 -28.82 13.04
N ASP A 91 38.53 -28.15 13.50
CA ASP A 91 39.86 -28.75 13.62
C ASP A 91 39.83 -30.02 14.49
N GLU A 92 39.09 -30.00 15.60
CA GLU A 92 38.94 -31.16 16.46
C GLU A 92 38.17 -32.30 15.73
N SER A 93 37.15 -31.98 14.97
CA SER A 93 36.37 -32.96 14.22
C SER A 93 37.17 -33.65 13.12
N PHE A 94 38.13 -32.96 12.48
CA PHE A 94 39.01 -33.56 11.47
C PHE A 94 40.00 -34.60 12.03
N LYS A 95 40.32 -34.56 13.34
CA LYS A 95 41.21 -35.54 13.98
C LYS A 95 40.61 -36.95 14.05
N HIS A 96 39.30 -37.08 13.91
CA HIS A 96 38.60 -38.36 13.95
C HIS A 96 38.41 -38.99 12.55
N VAL A 97 38.91 -38.35 11.50
CA VAL A 97 38.89 -38.91 10.14
C VAL A 97 39.96 -40.00 10.02
N ASP A 98 39.57 -41.15 9.46
CA ASP A 98 40.48 -42.25 9.18
C ASP A 98 41.59 -41.78 8.23
N PRO A 99 42.90 -41.94 8.60
CA PRO A 99 44.02 -41.49 7.77
C PRO A 99 44.08 -42.13 6.36
N SER A 100 43.37 -43.24 6.14
CA SER A 100 43.29 -43.90 4.84
C SER A 100 42.30 -43.29 3.87
N VAL A 101 41.45 -42.36 4.32
CA VAL A 101 40.47 -41.68 3.47
C VAL A 101 41.17 -40.67 2.60
N GLU A 102 40.84 -40.62 1.32
CA GLU A 102 41.44 -39.68 0.38
C GLU A 102 40.81 -38.28 0.46
N TRP A 103 39.49 -38.21 0.59
CA TRP A 103 38.71 -36.99 0.56
C TRP A 103 37.92 -36.77 1.85
N VAL A 104 37.88 -35.53 2.35
CA VAL A 104 37.05 -35.12 3.48
C VAL A 104 36.09 -34.05 3.01
N CYS A 105 34.79 -34.28 3.24
CA CYS A 105 33.76 -33.28 3.05
C CYS A 105 33.25 -32.78 4.41
N TRP A 106 33.38 -31.48 4.64
CA TRP A 106 32.69 -30.88 5.78
C TRP A 106 31.29 -30.40 5.37
N ILE A 107 30.33 -30.63 6.22
CA ILE A 107 28.91 -30.28 5.98
C ILE A 107 28.28 -29.91 7.32
N ASP A 108 27.34 -28.97 7.30
CA ASP A 108 26.61 -28.58 8.50
C ASP A 108 25.44 -29.53 8.79
N SER A 109 25.04 -29.66 10.06
CA SER A 109 23.98 -30.61 10.47
C SER A 109 22.58 -30.26 9.97
N ASP A 110 22.41 -29.09 9.35
CA ASP A 110 21.22 -28.53 8.70
C ASP A 110 21.39 -28.36 7.18
N ASP A 111 22.43 -28.97 6.62
CA ASP A 111 22.64 -28.99 5.17
C ASP A 111 22.17 -30.33 4.54
N VAL A 112 21.77 -30.28 3.27
CA VAL A 112 21.41 -31.46 2.45
C VAL A 112 22.23 -31.47 1.17
N LEU A 113 22.90 -32.59 0.90
CA LEU A 113 23.65 -32.83 -0.33
C LEU A 113 22.70 -33.30 -1.44
N LYS A 114 22.78 -32.69 -2.61
CA LYS A 114 22.13 -33.11 -3.85
C LYS A 114 23.17 -33.44 -4.93
N GLY A 115 22.86 -34.37 -5.83
CA GLY A 115 23.81 -34.79 -6.87
C GLY A 115 24.88 -35.74 -6.33
N ALA A 116 24.63 -36.39 -5.20
CA ALA A 116 25.55 -37.35 -4.59
C ALA A 116 25.96 -38.50 -5.53
N GLU A 117 25.08 -38.89 -6.45
CA GLU A 117 25.32 -39.90 -7.49
C GLU A 117 26.47 -39.56 -8.44
N ASN A 118 26.79 -38.29 -8.59
CA ASN A 118 27.89 -37.82 -9.48
C ASN A 118 29.25 -37.80 -8.75
N LEU A 119 29.30 -37.92 -7.43
CA LEU A 119 30.54 -37.73 -6.65
C LEU A 119 31.65 -38.71 -6.99
N ALA A 120 31.33 -39.98 -7.23
CA ALA A 120 32.30 -41.02 -7.53
C ALA A 120 33.10 -40.71 -8.80
N ASP A 121 32.39 -40.31 -9.86
CA ASP A 121 32.96 -39.97 -11.14
C ASP A 121 33.76 -38.64 -11.07
N ILE A 122 33.23 -37.66 -10.35
CA ILE A 122 33.88 -36.37 -10.18
C ILE A 122 35.20 -36.53 -9.42
N LEU A 123 35.18 -37.11 -8.22
CA LEU A 123 36.37 -37.23 -7.36
C LEU A 123 37.42 -38.15 -7.96
N ALA A 124 37.03 -39.20 -8.67
CA ALA A 124 37.95 -40.07 -9.40
C ALA A 124 38.67 -39.37 -10.59
N ALA A 125 38.03 -38.35 -11.17
CA ALA A 125 38.60 -37.58 -12.27
C ALA A 125 39.47 -36.39 -11.82
N VAL A 126 39.52 -36.10 -10.50
CA VAL A 126 40.30 -34.97 -9.98
C VAL A 126 41.79 -35.21 -10.04
N PRO A 127 42.61 -34.36 -10.76
CA PRO A 127 44.06 -34.49 -10.78
C PRO A 127 44.70 -34.47 -9.39
N GLN A 128 45.89 -35.09 -9.26
CA GLN A 128 46.54 -35.25 -7.96
C GLN A 128 47.06 -33.95 -7.34
N ASP A 129 47.29 -32.92 -8.16
CA ASP A 129 47.74 -31.59 -7.74
C ASP A 129 46.62 -30.69 -7.21
N ILE A 130 45.35 -31.06 -7.45
CA ILE A 130 44.19 -30.36 -6.94
C ILE A 130 44.03 -30.62 -5.43
N VAL A 131 44.00 -29.53 -4.65
CA VAL A 131 43.89 -29.58 -3.20
C VAL A 131 42.46 -29.73 -2.69
N GLY A 132 41.49 -29.25 -3.47
CA GLY A 132 40.07 -29.34 -3.09
C GLY A 132 39.09 -28.99 -4.18
N VAL A 133 37.79 -29.20 -3.92
CA VAL A 133 36.70 -28.97 -4.87
C VAL A 133 35.66 -28.03 -4.28
N TRP A 134 35.36 -26.99 -5.05
CA TRP A 134 34.30 -26.03 -4.76
C TRP A 134 32.96 -26.56 -5.29
N THR A 135 31.90 -26.41 -4.48
CA THR A 135 30.53 -26.75 -4.91
C THR A 135 29.56 -25.63 -4.60
N PRO A 136 28.48 -25.49 -5.37
CA PRO A 136 27.41 -24.51 -5.08
C PRO A 136 26.80 -24.74 -3.71
N TYR A 137 26.68 -23.66 -2.95
CA TYR A 137 26.01 -23.63 -1.65
C TYR A 137 24.81 -22.68 -1.69
N HIS A 138 23.61 -23.26 -1.67
CA HIS A 138 22.36 -22.56 -1.59
C HIS A 138 22.08 -22.20 -0.13
N TYR A 139 22.60 -21.05 0.29
CA TYR A 139 22.61 -20.64 1.71
C TYR A 139 21.26 -20.21 2.21
N SER A 140 20.46 -19.51 1.38
CA SER A 140 19.09 -19.19 1.70
C SER A 140 18.20 -19.29 0.47
N THR A 141 16.94 -19.69 0.70
CA THR A 141 15.90 -19.77 -0.32
C THR A 141 14.71 -18.91 0.12
N MET A 142 13.83 -18.56 -0.80
CA MET A 142 12.57 -17.89 -0.43
C MET A 142 11.71 -18.80 0.43
N GLN A 143 10.80 -18.22 1.23
CA GLN A 143 9.99 -18.96 2.22
C GLN A 143 9.19 -20.13 1.64
N ASP A 144 8.82 -20.05 0.36
CA ASP A 144 8.12 -21.09 -0.40
C ASP A 144 9.07 -22.11 -1.07
N GLY A 145 10.38 -21.89 -0.97
CA GLY A 145 11.40 -22.69 -1.68
C GLY A 145 11.44 -22.45 -3.19
N ALA A 146 10.71 -21.45 -3.72
CA ALA A 146 10.58 -21.22 -5.16
C ALA A 146 11.87 -20.76 -5.82
N ALA A 147 12.74 -20.03 -5.10
CA ALA A 147 14.00 -19.53 -5.64
C ALA A 147 15.07 -19.40 -4.56
N THR A 148 16.34 -19.57 -4.95
CA THR A 148 17.52 -19.28 -4.12
C THR A 148 17.77 -17.78 -4.15
N ASN A 149 17.89 -17.14 -2.97
CA ASN A 149 18.20 -15.71 -2.84
C ASN A 149 19.63 -15.43 -2.35
N THR A 150 20.38 -16.46 -1.94
CA THR A 150 21.82 -16.34 -1.63
C THR A 150 22.56 -17.59 -2.10
N LEU A 151 23.39 -17.43 -3.10
CA LEU A 151 24.19 -18.48 -3.73
C LEU A 151 25.67 -18.07 -3.78
N PHE A 152 26.53 -19.00 -3.43
CA PHE A 152 27.97 -18.90 -3.65
C PHE A 152 28.58 -20.31 -3.58
N HIS A 153 29.80 -20.46 -4.04
CA HIS A 153 30.49 -21.77 -3.91
C HIS A 153 31.31 -21.79 -2.62
N ARG A 154 31.33 -22.96 -2.02
CA ARG A 154 32.20 -23.26 -0.87
C ARG A 154 33.13 -24.42 -1.17
N GLU A 155 34.28 -24.37 -0.50
CA GLU A 155 35.32 -25.39 -0.47
C GLU A 155 34.84 -26.59 0.36
N ARG A 156 34.12 -27.50 -0.26
CA ARG A 156 33.46 -28.61 0.49
C ARG A 156 34.21 -29.92 0.48
N PHE A 157 34.89 -30.28 -0.61
CA PHE A 157 35.66 -31.51 -0.67
C PHE A 157 37.16 -31.19 -0.63
N LEU A 158 37.85 -31.71 0.38
CA LEU A 158 39.22 -31.38 0.72
C LEU A 158 40.06 -32.63 0.62
N ARG A 159 41.20 -32.58 -0.09
CA ARG A 159 42.12 -33.72 -0.15
C ARG A 159 42.84 -33.88 1.19
N GLN A 160 42.66 -35.01 1.88
CA GLN A 160 43.13 -35.17 3.25
C GLN A 160 44.63 -35.03 3.39
N SER A 161 45.44 -35.51 2.40
CA SER A 161 46.90 -35.46 2.42
C SER A 161 47.47 -34.03 2.41
N VAL A 162 46.71 -33.02 2.11
CA VAL A 162 47.12 -31.61 2.05
C VAL A 162 47.35 -31.06 3.47
N GLY A 163 46.55 -31.52 4.43
CA GLY A 163 46.52 -30.93 5.77
C GLY A 163 45.78 -29.59 5.79
N TRP A 164 44.97 -29.37 6.78
CA TRP A 164 44.04 -28.25 6.83
C TRP A 164 44.01 -27.64 8.23
N THR A 165 43.84 -26.29 8.30
CA THR A 165 43.60 -25.53 9.52
C THR A 165 42.39 -24.62 9.31
N TRP A 166 41.55 -24.51 10.32
CA TRP A 166 40.41 -23.63 10.34
C TRP A 166 40.69 -22.33 11.09
N GLU A 167 40.24 -21.21 10.56
CA GLU A 167 40.45 -19.88 11.12
C GLU A 167 39.11 -19.19 11.39
N TYR A 168 39.06 -18.25 12.30
CA TYR A 168 37.93 -17.42 12.77
C TYR A 168 36.87 -18.19 13.60
N ARG A 169 36.35 -17.48 14.59
CA ARG A 169 35.31 -18.06 15.49
C ARG A 169 33.99 -18.32 14.80
N VAL A 170 33.61 -17.45 13.84
CA VAL A 170 32.40 -17.52 13.02
C VAL A 170 32.75 -17.10 11.59
N HIS A 171 31.99 -17.57 10.62
CA HIS A 171 32.33 -17.44 9.20
C HIS A 171 33.71 -17.97 8.89
N GLU A 172 33.99 -19.11 9.45
CA GLU A 172 35.26 -19.78 9.40
C GLU A 172 35.69 -20.09 7.96
N VAL A 173 37.00 -20.10 7.74
CA VAL A 173 37.64 -20.45 6.49
C VAL A 173 38.63 -21.60 6.72
N VAL A 174 38.75 -22.51 5.77
CA VAL A 174 39.67 -23.59 5.80
C VAL A 174 40.90 -23.26 4.94
N THR A 175 42.08 -23.35 5.52
CA THR A 175 43.35 -23.00 4.87
C THR A 175 44.19 -24.26 4.69
N PRO A 176 44.71 -24.54 3.45
CA PRO A 176 45.59 -25.67 3.20
C PRO A 176 47.00 -25.40 3.74
N HIS A 177 47.63 -26.42 4.37
CA HIS A 177 49.04 -26.33 4.77
C HIS A 177 49.98 -26.21 3.55
N ASN A 178 49.57 -26.84 2.43
CA ASN A 178 50.28 -26.75 1.17
C ASN A 178 49.33 -26.20 0.12
N PRO A 179 49.45 -24.91 -0.24
CA PRO A 179 48.59 -24.28 -1.25
C PRO A 179 48.71 -24.98 -2.61
N GLY A 180 47.57 -25.09 -3.31
CA GLY A 180 47.48 -25.69 -4.63
C GLY A 180 46.23 -25.28 -5.39
N PRO A 181 46.06 -25.73 -6.61
CA PRO A 181 44.89 -25.39 -7.41
C PRO A 181 43.61 -26.07 -6.91
N TRP A 182 42.47 -25.46 -7.23
CA TRP A 182 41.16 -25.94 -6.87
C TRP A 182 40.34 -26.28 -8.12
N LEU A 183 39.42 -27.23 -7.99
CA LEU A 183 38.47 -27.57 -9.05
C LEU A 183 37.07 -27.05 -8.65
N ARG A 184 36.20 -26.85 -9.62
CA ARG A 184 34.78 -26.53 -9.42
C ARG A 184 33.90 -27.67 -9.94
N ALA A 185 32.89 -28.08 -9.17
CA ALA A 185 31.97 -29.13 -9.52
C ALA A 185 30.51 -28.65 -9.24
N ASP A 186 29.80 -28.20 -10.28
CA ASP A 186 28.43 -27.67 -10.18
C ASP A 186 27.36 -28.76 -10.14
N GLN A 187 27.71 -30.00 -10.50
CA GLN A 187 26.79 -31.13 -10.51
C GLN A 187 26.46 -31.65 -9.09
N VAL A 188 27.25 -31.21 -8.11
CA VAL A 188 27.05 -31.54 -6.68
C VAL A 188 26.76 -30.24 -5.95
N GLN A 189 25.64 -30.18 -5.27
CA GLN A 189 25.14 -28.96 -4.66
C GLN A 189 24.74 -29.20 -3.21
N ILE A 190 24.94 -28.22 -2.36
CA ILE A 190 24.54 -28.24 -0.95
C ILE A 190 23.49 -27.19 -0.69
N TYR A 191 22.39 -27.61 -0.06
CA TYR A 191 21.28 -26.76 0.31
C TYR A 191 21.17 -26.64 1.82
N HIS A 192 21.24 -25.45 2.34
CA HIS A 192 20.95 -25.17 3.74
C HIS A 192 19.46 -25.34 4.00
N GLN A 193 19.10 -26.13 5.00
CA GLN A 193 17.71 -26.28 5.45
C GLN A 193 17.42 -25.13 6.43
N GLU A 194 16.60 -24.16 6.02
CA GLU A 194 16.12 -23.17 6.97
C GLU A 194 15.29 -23.87 8.04
N GLY A 195 15.89 -24.05 9.20
CA GLY A 195 15.11 -24.39 10.40
C GLY A 195 14.15 -23.25 10.66
N ALA A 196 12.90 -23.57 11.06
CA ALA A 196 11.81 -22.64 11.27
C ALA A 196 12.08 -21.50 12.28
N HIS A 197 13.30 -21.36 12.76
CA HIS A 197 13.76 -20.31 13.66
C HIS A 197 15.23 -19.96 13.36
N LYS A 198 15.48 -19.01 12.43
CA LYS A 198 16.58 -18.08 12.65
C LYS A 198 16.15 -17.23 13.85
N SER A 199 16.49 -17.74 15.04
CA SER A 199 16.16 -16.99 16.24
C SER A 199 17.01 -15.72 16.27
N GLU A 200 16.45 -14.65 16.78
CA GLU A 200 17.16 -13.41 17.18
C GLU A 200 18.50 -13.74 17.91
N SER A 201 18.54 -14.90 18.59
CA SER A 201 19.69 -15.47 19.26
C SER A 201 20.90 -15.76 18.35
N SER A 202 20.72 -16.18 17.08
CA SER A 202 21.85 -16.49 16.19
C SER A 202 22.53 -15.21 15.67
N ALA A 203 21.77 -14.15 15.39
CA ALA A 203 22.32 -12.86 14.96
C ALA A 203 23.11 -12.18 16.10
N VAL A 204 22.58 -12.20 17.31
CA VAL A 204 23.26 -11.66 18.51
C VAL A 204 24.51 -12.45 18.83
N ARG A 205 24.46 -13.79 18.75
CA ARG A 205 25.62 -14.66 18.93
C ARG A 205 26.71 -14.35 17.91
N ASN A 206 26.39 -14.30 16.63
CA ASN A 206 27.40 -14.03 15.59
C ASN A 206 28.02 -12.65 15.76
N LEU A 207 27.25 -11.64 16.14
CA LEU A 207 27.79 -10.31 16.44
C LEU A 207 28.81 -10.37 17.57
N LEU A 208 28.49 -11.02 18.68
CA LEU A 208 29.42 -11.20 19.81
C LEU A 208 30.74 -11.88 19.38
N LEU A 209 30.66 -12.93 18.57
CA LEU A 209 31.84 -13.64 18.10
C LEU A 209 32.71 -12.77 17.19
N LEU A 210 32.11 -12.00 16.31
CA LEU A 210 32.79 -11.03 15.46
C LEU A 210 33.46 -9.90 16.25
N GLU A 211 32.77 -9.40 17.30
CA GLU A 211 33.34 -8.38 18.19
C GLU A 211 34.56 -8.91 18.97
N ILE A 212 34.53 -10.19 19.40
CA ILE A 212 35.68 -10.84 20.03
C ILE A 212 36.86 -11.00 19.02
N ASP A 213 36.57 -11.41 17.80
CA ASP A 213 37.57 -11.53 16.75
C ASP A 213 38.18 -10.14 16.40
N TYR A 214 37.35 -9.09 16.37
CA TYR A 214 37.80 -7.72 16.17
C TYR A 214 38.70 -7.20 17.33
N GLU A 215 38.39 -7.53 18.57
CA GLU A 215 39.24 -7.18 19.70
C GLU A 215 40.60 -7.87 19.62
N SER A 216 40.64 -9.09 19.08
CA SER A 216 41.85 -9.85 18.89
C SER A 216 42.73 -9.35 17.72
N ASP A 217 42.07 -8.95 16.61
CA ASP A 217 42.71 -8.34 15.44
C ASP A 217 41.80 -7.26 14.81
N PRO A 218 41.98 -5.97 15.22
CA PRO A 218 41.23 -4.85 14.69
C PRO A 218 41.50 -4.52 13.20
N TYR A 219 42.50 -5.12 12.61
CA TYR A 219 42.93 -4.90 11.23
C TYR A 219 42.60 -6.06 10.30
N SER A 220 41.87 -7.07 10.76
CA SER A 220 41.36 -8.13 9.92
C SER A 220 40.31 -7.62 8.95
N SER A 221 40.59 -7.58 7.64
CA SER A 221 39.65 -7.16 6.60
C SER A 221 38.38 -8.00 6.64
N ARG A 222 38.53 -9.31 6.82
CA ARG A 222 37.45 -10.27 6.93
C ARG A 222 36.52 -9.97 8.12
N THR A 223 37.10 -9.71 9.29
CA THR A 223 36.29 -9.37 10.48
C THR A 223 35.50 -8.07 10.28
N LEU A 224 36.12 -7.03 9.72
CA LEU A 224 35.46 -5.77 9.40
C LEU A 224 34.30 -5.96 8.40
N PHE A 225 34.55 -6.76 7.36
CA PHE A 225 33.52 -7.09 6.35
C PHE A 225 32.33 -7.80 6.98
N TYR A 226 32.56 -8.84 7.79
CA TYR A 226 31.45 -9.58 8.41
C TYR A 226 30.76 -8.82 9.54
N LEU A 227 31.43 -7.92 10.25
CA LEU A 227 30.78 -6.98 11.17
C LEU A 227 29.78 -6.08 10.41
N GLY A 228 30.22 -5.50 9.29
CA GLY A 228 29.34 -4.73 8.42
C GLY A 228 28.12 -5.54 7.95
N ASN A 229 28.35 -6.75 7.45
CA ASN A 229 27.30 -7.66 6.99
C ASN A 229 26.34 -8.07 8.12
N GLN A 230 26.84 -8.28 9.34
CA GLN A 230 26.00 -8.65 10.48
C GLN A 230 25.09 -7.48 10.89
N TYR A 231 25.61 -6.26 10.97
CA TYR A 231 24.79 -5.07 11.24
C TYR A 231 23.80 -4.80 10.10
N PHE A 232 24.20 -5.01 8.84
CA PHE A 232 23.32 -4.92 7.68
C PHE A 232 22.16 -5.91 7.78
N ALA A 233 22.42 -7.18 8.07
CA ALA A 233 21.39 -8.21 8.23
C ALA A 233 20.44 -7.95 9.41
N MET A 234 20.90 -7.21 10.43
CA MET A 234 20.09 -6.78 11.57
C MET A 234 19.30 -5.49 11.29
N GLY A 235 19.36 -4.92 10.09
CA GLY A 235 18.71 -3.67 9.73
C GLY A 235 19.31 -2.41 10.38
N LYS A 236 20.50 -2.52 10.96
CA LYS A 236 21.21 -1.40 11.61
C LYS A 236 22.13 -0.70 10.61
N TRP A 237 21.50 0.02 9.67
CA TRP A 237 22.14 0.54 8.47
C TRP A 237 23.30 1.50 8.77
N ASP A 238 23.14 2.42 9.73
CA ASP A 238 24.21 3.38 10.12
C ASP A 238 25.45 2.65 10.66
N ALA A 239 25.25 1.65 11.51
CA ALA A 239 26.36 0.87 12.05
C ALA A 239 27.08 0.05 10.96
N ALA A 240 26.31 -0.54 10.03
CA ALA A 240 26.86 -1.26 8.89
C ALA A 240 27.74 -0.35 8.03
N ILE A 241 27.25 0.85 7.69
CA ILE A 241 28.01 1.88 6.96
C ILE A 241 29.34 2.18 7.66
N GLY A 242 29.32 2.40 8.97
CA GLY A 242 30.55 2.70 9.73
C GLY A 242 31.60 1.58 9.69
N TRP A 243 31.18 0.30 9.65
CA TRP A 243 32.11 -0.81 9.52
C TRP A 243 32.68 -0.92 8.08
N TYR A 244 31.85 -0.70 7.06
CA TYR A 244 32.32 -0.68 5.67
C TYR A 244 33.29 0.50 5.40
N GLU A 245 33.06 1.65 6.01
CA GLU A 245 34.00 2.79 5.95
C GLU A 245 35.36 2.43 6.58
N ARG A 246 35.36 1.74 7.73
CA ARG A 246 36.60 1.26 8.35
C ARG A 246 37.35 0.29 7.45
N LEU A 247 36.64 -0.61 6.77
CA LEU A 247 37.27 -1.52 5.79
C LEU A 247 37.85 -0.73 4.62
N GLY A 248 37.15 0.28 4.10
CA GLY A 248 37.68 1.17 3.07
C GLY A 248 38.95 1.90 3.53
N GLN A 249 38.95 2.48 4.74
CA GLN A 249 40.12 3.14 5.33
C GLN A 249 41.33 2.17 5.55
N LEU A 250 41.03 0.91 5.86
CA LEU A 250 42.09 -0.12 5.95
C LEU A 250 42.69 -0.40 4.58
N ALA A 251 41.85 -0.49 3.54
CA ALA A 251 42.30 -0.73 2.16
C ALA A 251 43.22 0.37 1.62
N ASP A 252 43.06 1.60 2.09
CA ASP A 252 43.97 2.72 1.75
C ASP A 252 45.40 2.56 2.33
N ARG A 253 45.62 1.65 3.29
CA ARG A 253 46.84 1.51 4.05
C ARG A 253 47.52 0.15 3.93
N THR A 254 46.76 -0.86 3.61
CA THR A 254 47.24 -2.23 3.54
C THR A 254 46.42 -3.03 2.52
N TRP A 255 46.97 -4.20 2.15
CA TRP A 255 46.22 -5.11 1.28
C TRP A 255 44.99 -5.66 2.00
N VAL A 256 43.83 -5.61 1.32
CA VAL A 256 42.58 -6.25 1.73
C VAL A 256 42.08 -7.13 0.59
N ASN A 257 41.20 -8.09 0.91
CA ASN A 257 40.57 -8.91 -0.12
C ASN A 257 39.74 -8.02 -1.05
N PRO A 258 40.07 -7.92 -2.34
CA PRO A 258 39.37 -6.99 -3.26
C PRO A 258 37.89 -7.29 -3.42
N TYR A 259 37.48 -8.55 -3.27
CA TYR A 259 36.08 -8.92 -3.37
C TYR A 259 35.28 -8.57 -2.11
N GLU A 260 35.88 -8.71 -0.92
CA GLU A 260 35.28 -8.24 0.33
C GLU A 260 35.10 -6.70 0.32
N LEU A 261 36.12 -6.00 -0.19
CA LEU A 261 36.07 -4.54 -0.33
C LEU A 261 35.00 -4.11 -1.34
N TRP A 262 34.96 -4.73 -2.52
CA TRP A 262 33.95 -4.43 -3.55
C TRP A 262 32.54 -4.69 -3.04
N GLN A 263 32.32 -5.85 -2.43
CA GLN A 263 30.99 -6.23 -1.92
C GLN A 263 30.55 -5.35 -0.74
N SER A 264 31.50 -4.93 0.12
CA SER A 264 31.22 -3.98 1.20
C SER A 264 30.72 -2.63 0.67
N ARG A 265 31.28 -2.14 -0.45
CA ARG A 265 30.83 -0.91 -1.11
C ARG A 265 29.42 -1.05 -1.70
N CYS A 266 29.09 -2.21 -2.27
CA CYS A 266 27.72 -2.52 -2.71
C CYS A 266 26.73 -2.50 -1.52
N TYR A 267 27.05 -3.16 -0.42
CA TYR A 267 26.20 -3.18 0.76
C TYR A 267 26.13 -1.80 1.45
N GLN A 268 27.20 -1.02 1.43
CA GLN A 268 27.21 0.36 1.91
C GLN A 268 26.24 1.22 1.10
N ALA A 269 26.26 1.09 -0.23
CA ALA A 269 25.33 1.80 -1.11
C ALA A 269 23.86 1.41 -0.81
N MET A 270 23.59 0.10 -0.63
CA MET A 270 22.26 -0.38 -0.28
C MET A 270 21.81 0.10 1.11
N ALA A 271 22.69 0.11 2.11
CA ALA A 271 22.38 0.62 3.45
C ALA A 271 22.07 2.13 3.42
N ALA A 272 22.87 2.91 2.71
CA ALA A 272 22.67 4.34 2.52
C ALA A 272 21.35 4.64 1.77
N GLN A 273 20.98 3.84 0.78
CA GLN A 273 19.71 3.91 0.08
C GLN A 273 18.52 3.67 1.02
N ARG A 274 18.61 2.68 1.93
CA ARG A 274 17.59 2.43 2.96
C ARG A 274 17.40 3.60 3.92
N LEU A 275 18.46 4.34 4.21
CA LEU A 275 18.44 5.56 5.01
C LEU A 275 18.07 6.81 4.19
N GLN A 276 17.75 6.67 2.92
CA GLN A 276 17.50 7.77 1.98
C GLN A 276 18.68 8.76 1.84
N ASN A 277 19.87 8.35 2.23
CA ASN A 277 21.09 9.11 2.01
C ASN A 277 21.62 8.87 0.59
N PHE A 278 20.93 9.48 -0.39
CA PHE A 278 21.19 9.25 -1.80
C PHE A 278 22.59 9.66 -2.25
N ASN A 279 23.18 10.67 -1.62
CA ASN A 279 24.54 11.09 -1.96
C ASN A 279 25.57 10.02 -1.57
N LEU A 280 25.48 9.49 -0.34
CA LEU A 280 26.38 8.44 0.10
C LEU A 280 26.15 7.14 -0.70
N ALA A 281 24.90 6.81 -1.00
CA ALA A 281 24.56 5.64 -1.80
C ALA A 281 25.20 5.72 -3.21
N GLN A 282 25.15 6.87 -3.86
CA GLN A 282 25.80 7.11 -5.15
C GLN A 282 27.32 6.98 -5.05
N GLN A 283 27.94 7.62 -4.06
CA GLN A 283 29.39 7.56 -3.86
C GLN A 283 29.89 6.13 -3.65
N ALA A 284 29.20 5.37 -2.81
CA ALA A 284 29.56 3.97 -2.54
C ALA A 284 29.35 3.07 -3.78
N ALA A 285 28.26 3.26 -4.53
CA ALA A 285 28.02 2.51 -5.76
C ALA A 285 29.07 2.82 -6.85
N PHE A 286 29.45 4.09 -7.03
CA PHE A 286 30.53 4.45 -7.95
C PHE A 286 31.86 3.89 -7.51
N ALA A 287 32.18 3.94 -6.20
CA ALA A 287 33.40 3.33 -5.68
C ALA A 287 33.44 1.80 -5.88
N ALA A 288 32.27 1.13 -5.86
CA ALA A 288 32.17 -0.28 -6.22
C ALA A 288 32.45 -0.50 -7.72
N ILE A 289 31.91 0.34 -8.61
CA ILE A 289 32.20 0.31 -10.05
C ILE A 289 33.69 0.53 -10.31
N ASP A 290 34.30 1.53 -9.67
CA ASP A 290 35.73 1.80 -9.82
C ASP A 290 36.61 0.61 -9.38
N SER A 291 36.17 -0.16 -8.39
CA SER A 291 36.87 -1.34 -7.90
C SER A 291 36.80 -2.54 -8.83
N ALA A 292 35.59 -2.78 -9.42
CA ALA A 292 35.33 -3.92 -10.27
C ALA A 292 34.20 -3.58 -11.28
N PRO A 293 34.52 -2.81 -12.35
CA PRO A 293 33.55 -2.30 -13.30
C PRO A 293 32.86 -3.40 -14.14
N GLN A 294 33.43 -4.60 -14.14
CA GLN A 294 32.90 -5.74 -14.88
C GLN A 294 31.72 -6.45 -14.19
N HIS A 295 31.34 -6.08 -12.97
CA HIS A 295 30.26 -6.75 -12.22
C HIS A 295 28.99 -5.90 -12.19
N PRO A 296 27.78 -6.49 -12.37
CA PRO A 296 26.54 -5.76 -12.62
C PRO A 296 25.89 -5.15 -11.37
N GLU A 297 26.15 -5.67 -10.16
CA GLU A 297 25.42 -5.31 -8.94
C GLU A 297 25.44 -3.80 -8.65
N PRO A 298 26.57 -3.07 -8.68
CA PRO A 298 26.55 -1.64 -8.39
C PRO A 298 25.79 -0.83 -9.45
N TYR A 299 25.71 -1.31 -10.69
CA TYR A 299 24.89 -0.69 -11.74
C TYR A 299 23.41 -0.84 -11.45
N TYR A 300 22.97 -2.02 -10.97
CA TYR A 300 21.57 -2.26 -10.56
C TYR A 300 21.21 -1.47 -9.32
N ILE A 301 22.16 -1.28 -8.38
CA ILE A 301 21.97 -0.38 -7.22
C ILE A 301 21.76 1.06 -7.71
N LEU A 302 22.58 1.57 -8.62
CA LEU A 302 22.40 2.91 -9.21
C LEU A 302 21.06 3.03 -9.96
N ALA A 303 20.65 2.00 -10.71
CA ALA A 303 19.37 2.01 -11.40
C ALA A 303 18.19 2.14 -10.43
N SER A 304 18.18 1.33 -9.37
CA SER A 304 17.17 1.39 -8.31
C SER A 304 17.16 2.76 -7.61
N LEU A 305 18.34 3.30 -7.34
CA LEU A 305 18.51 4.60 -6.69
C LEU A 305 17.94 5.73 -7.55
N TYR A 306 18.29 5.78 -8.84
CA TYR A 306 17.79 6.80 -9.76
C TYR A 306 16.28 6.66 -10.04
N ALA A 307 15.74 5.45 -10.03
CA ALA A 307 14.28 5.25 -10.08
C ALA A 307 13.59 5.89 -8.88
N GLN A 308 14.11 5.65 -7.65
CA GLN A 308 13.58 6.28 -6.42
C GLN A 308 13.71 7.79 -6.40
N MET A 309 14.76 8.34 -7.04
CA MET A 309 14.98 9.79 -7.17
C MET A 309 14.11 10.44 -8.26
N GLY A 310 13.23 9.70 -8.94
CA GLY A 310 12.42 10.19 -10.04
C GLY A 310 13.24 10.60 -11.28
N GLN A 311 14.36 9.92 -11.54
CA GLN A 311 15.23 10.15 -12.69
C GLN A 311 15.23 8.93 -13.64
N PRO A 312 14.09 8.65 -14.32
CA PRO A 312 13.87 7.40 -15.05
C PRO A 312 14.85 7.16 -16.20
N HIS A 313 15.31 8.20 -16.90
CA HIS A 313 16.31 8.04 -17.95
C HIS A 313 17.63 7.46 -17.43
N LYS A 314 18.06 7.89 -16.24
CA LYS A 314 19.27 7.34 -15.62
C LYS A 314 19.06 5.92 -15.10
N ALA A 315 17.88 5.61 -14.58
CA ALA A 315 17.55 4.26 -14.14
C ALA A 315 17.62 3.26 -15.31
N VAL A 316 17.04 3.61 -16.46
CA VAL A 316 17.15 2.82 -17.70
C VAL A 316 18.61 2.67 -18.11
N TYR A 317 19.37 3.78 -18.19
CA TYR A 317 20.76 3.78 -18.58
C TYR A 317 21.60 2.81 -17.73
N TRP A 318 21.50 2.89 -16.41
CA TRP A 318 22.29 2.06 -15.51
C TRP A 318 21.88 0.59 -15.53
N THR A 319 20.58 0.29 -15.67
CA THR A 319 20.12 -1.11 -15.86
C THR A 319 20.71 -1.72 -17.14
N GLU A 320 20.66 -1.00 -18.26
CA GLU A 320 21.20 -1.48 -19.53
C GLU A 320 22.71 -1.69 -19.48
N HIS A 321 23.44 -0.83 -18.74
CA HIS A 321 24.87 -0.99 -18.55
C HIS A 321 25.17 -2.20 -17.67
N GLY A 322 24.44 -2.38 -16.57
CA GLY A 322 24.61 -3.55 -15.71
C GLY A 322 24.38 -4.87 -16.45
N ARG A 323 23.39 -4.94 -17.34
CA ARG A 323 23.10 -6.14 -18.14
C ARG A 323 24.21 -6.53 -19.13
N LYS A 324 25.14 -5.66 -19.40
CA LYS A 324 26.30 -5.92 -20.28
C LYS A 324 27.52 -6.41 -19.52
N GLN A 325 27.45 -6.43 -18.18
CA GLN A 325 28.58 -6.82 -17.33
C GLN A 325 28.59 -8.33 -17.09
N GLU A 326 29.74 -8.84 -16.65
CA GLU A 326 29.95 -10.24 -16.30
C GLU A 326 29.50 -10.52 -14.86
N GLU A 327 28.91 -11.69 -14.61
CA GLU A 327 28.61 -12.12 -13.25
C GLU A 327 29.90 -12.17 -12.40
N PRO A 328 29.81 -11.85 -11.08
CA PRO A 328 30.95 -11.93 -10.19
C PRO A 328 31.47 -13.38 -10.07
N PRO A 329 32.71 -13.57 -9.60
CA PRO A 329 33.27 -14.90 -9.40
C PRO A 329 32.37 -15.80 -8.57
N PHE A 330 32.40 -17.08 -8.83
CA PHE A 330 31.50 -18.08 -8.25
C PHE A 330 31.58 -18.14 -6.69
N PHE A 331 32.66 -17.74 -6.08
CA PHE A 331 32.82 -17.73 -4.62
C PHE A 331 32.30 -16.47 -3.93
N VAL A 332 31.86 -15.45 -4.69
CA VAL A 332 31.25 -14.24 -4.14
C VAL A 332 29.78 -14.48 -3.83
N PHE A 333 29.29 -13.91 -2.74
CA PHE A 333 27.87 -13.95 -2.42
C PHE A 333 27.07 -13.25 -3.50
N LYS A 334 26.09 -13.95 -4.08
CA LYS A 334 25.19 -13.37 -5.07
C LYS A 334 23.74 -13.80 -4.83
N ASN A 335 22.83 -12.91 -5.19
CA ASN A 335 21.41 -13.23 -5.28
C ASN A 335 21.06 -13.49 -6.74
N PRO A 336 20.78 -14.73 -7.15
CA PRO A 336 20.42 -15.04 -8.53
C PRO A 336 19.23 -14.23 -9.07
N LEU A 337 18.34 -13.79 -8.18
CA LEU A 337 17.19 -12.97 -8.56
C LEU A 337 17.59 -11.56 -9.00
N ASP A 338 18.76 -11.05 -8.61
CA ASP A 338 19.23 -9.73 -9.05
C ASP A 338 19.45 -9.68 -10.56
N TYR A 339 19.76 -10.83 -11.18
CA TYR A 339 20.03 -10.95 -12.62
C TYR A 339 18.78 -11.25 -13.45
N THR A 340 17.74 -11.78 -12.86
CA THR A 340 16.55 -12.27 -13.58
C THR A 340 15.24 -11.59 -13.18
N PHE A 341 15.15 -11.08 -11.96
CA PHE A 341 13.93 -10.54 -11.37
C PHE A 341 14.13 -9.10 -10.87
N ASN A 342 15.01 -8.89 -9.87
CA ASN A 342 15.12 -7.63 -9.14
C ASN A 342 15.56 -6.44 -10.02
N ASN A 343 16.41 -6.66 -11.05
CA ASN A 343 16.82 -5.58 -11.96
C ASN A 343 15.70 -5.14 -12.91
N ARG A 344 14.65 -5.95 -13.09
CA ARG A 344 13.55 -5.68 -14.01
C ARG A 344 12.51 -4.75 -13.43
N LEU A 345 12.33 -4.77 -12.11
CA LEU A 345 11.31 -3.96 -11.45
C LEU A 345 11.59 -2.46 -11.56
N PRO A 346 12.79 -1.94 -11.17
CA PRO A 346 13.13 -0.54 -11.38
C PRO A 346 13.15 -0.13 -12.86
N MET A 347 13.50 -1.06 -13.75
CA MET A 347 13.48 -0.83 -15.20
C MET A 347 12.05 -0.64 -15.70
N SER A 348 11.13 -1.50 -15.29
CA SER A 348 9.71 -1.39 -15.64
C SER A 348 9.12 -0.07 -15.16
N ASP A 349 9.35 0.29 -13.90
CA ASP A 349 8.86 1.54 -13.32
C ASP A 349 9.40 2.77 -14.07
N ALA A 350 10.69 2.75 -14.40
CA ALA A 350 11.33 3.84 -15.15
C ALA A 350 10.78 3.95 -16.58
N LEU A 351 10.58 2.83 -17.27
CA LEU A 351 10.00 2.80 -18.61
C LEU A 351 8.55 3.32 -18.62
N ALA A 352 7.75 2.93 -17.62
CA ALA A 352 6.40 3.43 -17.47
C ALA A 352 6.34 4.95 -17.25
N GLN A 353 7.22 5.50 -16.39
CA GLN A 353 7.36 6.95 -16.20
C GLN A 353 7.76 7.69 -17.48
N LEU A 354 8.48 7.05 -18.39
CA LEU A 354 8.85 7.59 -19.70
C LEU A 354 7.76 7.41 -20.76
N GLY A 355 6.61 6.84 -20.41
CA GLY A 355 5.53 6.53 -21.36
C GLY A 355 5.79 5.30 -22.25
N ARG A 356 6.85 4.53 -22.00
CA ARG A 356 7.24 3.31 -22.73
C ARG A 356 6.53 2.09 -22.13
N VAL A 357 5.20 2.15 -22.11
CA VAL A 357 4.35 1.19 -21.34
C VAL A 357 4.50 -0.25 -21.85
N ALA A 358 4.60 -0.46 -23.17
CA ALA A 358 4.79 -1.78 -23.74
C ALA A 358 6.09 -2.44 -23.26
N GLU A 359 7.17 -1.70 -23.24
CA GLU A 359 8.46 -2.18 -22.77
C GLU A 359 8.46 -2.40 -21.25
N ALA A 360 7.78 -1.53 -20.49
CA ALA A 360 7.56 -1.70 -19.04
C ALA A 360 6.83 -3.02 -18.74
N ARG A 361 5.79 -3.34 -19.53
CA ARG A 361 5.06 -4.61 -19.42
C ARG A 361 5.95 -5.81 -19.74
N GLU A 362 6.73 -5.73 -20.81
CA GLU A 362 7.67 -6.81 -21.20
C GLU A 362 8.67 -7.11 -20.07
N GLU A 363 9.20 -6.11 -19.40
CA GLU A 363 10.07 -6.29 -18.24
C GLU A 363 9.38 -7.07 -17.11
N LEU A 364 8.12 -6.72 -16.76
CA LEU A 364 7.36 -7.47 -15.76
C LEU A 364 7.04 -8.90 -16.20
N GLU A 365 6.72 -9.12 -17.48
CA GLU A 365 6.49 -10.46 -18.03
C GLU A 365 7.74 -11.34 -17.93
N GLN A 366 8.93 -10.78 -18.17
CA GLN A 366 10.19 -11.50 -18.00
C GLN A 366 10.51 -11.75 -16.51
N ALA A 367 10.24 -10.79 -15.63
CA ALA A 367 10.36 -10.99 -14.19
C ALA A 367 9.46 -12.14 -13.71
N ASN A 368 8.19 -12.14 -14.12
CA ASN A 368 7.21 -13.16 -13.73
C ASN A 368 7.55 -14.58 -14.19
N LYS A 369 8.34 -14.74 -15.26
CA LYS A 369 8.88 -16.05 -15.68
C LYS A 369 9.92 -16.60 -14.71
N SER A 370 10.65 -15.73 -14.04
CA SER A 370 11.71 -16.10 -13.10
C SER A 370 11.17 -16.37 -11.70
N LEU A 371 10.15 -15.61 -11.31
CA LEU A 371 9.46 -15.75 -10.04
C LEU A 371 8.02 -15.24 -10.20
N SER A 372 7.04 -16.12 -10.07
CA SER A 372 5.62 -15.75 -10.14
C SER A 372 5.24 -14.96 -8.89
N ASP A 373 4.72 -13.73 -9.09
CA ASP A 373 4.29 -12.83 -8.02
C ASP A 373 2.93 -12.19 -8.38
N PRO A 374 1.91 -12.28 -7.51
CA PRO A 374 0.60 -11.70 -7.78
C PRO A 374 0.61 -10.18 -8.05
N ASN A 375 1.53 -9.43 -7.45
CA ASN A 375 1.66 -7.99 -7.68
C ASN A 375 2.23 -7.72 -9.08
N ILE A 376 3.17 -8.54 -9.53
CA ILE A 376 3.71 -8.46 -10.90
C ILE A 376 2.62 -8.78 -11.92
N GLU A 377 1.81 -9.81 -11.68
CA GLU A 377 0.68 -10.15 -12.56
C GLU A 377 -0.36 -9.02 -12.62
N ALA A 378 -0.65 -8.39 -11.48
CA ALA A 378 -1.51 -7.21 -11.44
C ALA A 378 -0.91 -6.03 -12.24
N GLY A 379 0.39 -5.79 -12.12
CA GLY A 379 1.13 -4.78 -12.89
C GLY A 379 1.06 -5.03 -14.40
N ILE A 380 1.27 -6.27 -14.85
CA ILE A 380 1.15 -6.68 -16.26
C ILE A 380 -0.27 -6.39 -16.78
N LYS A 381 -1.29 -6.76 -16.01
CA LYS A 381 -2.70 -6.49 -16.34
C LYS A 381 -2.98 -5.00 -16.46
N HIS A 382 -2.43 -4.21 -15.54
CA HIS A 382 -2.55 -2.76 -15.54
C HIS A 382 -1.94 -2.13 -16.80
N TYR A 383 -0.72 -2.53 -17.19
CA TYR A 383 -0.07 -2.00 -18.39
C TYR A 383 -0.81 -2.41 -19.68
N ARG A 384 -1.31 -3.64 -19.77
CA ARG A 384 -2.15 -4.06 -20.91
C ARG A 384 -3.41 -3.21 -21.05
N LYS A 385 -4.01 -2.81 -19.91
CA LYS A 385 -5.15 -1.90 -19.92
C LYS A 385 -4.77 -0.53 -20.48
N ILE A 386 -3.67 0.07 -20.03
CA ILE A 386 -3.19 1.37 -20.52
C ILE A 386 -2.88 1.32 -22.03
N GLU A 387 -2.25 0.25 -22.53
CA GLU A 387 -1.98 0.06 -23.97
C GLU A 387 -3.28 0.04 -24.79
N SER A 388 -4.28 -0.70 -24.30
CA SER A 388 -5.60 -0.78 -24.94
C SER A 388 -6.29 0.58 -25.00
N GLU A 389 -6.30 1.32 -23.89
CA GLU A 389 -6.88 2.65 -23.77
C GLU A 389 -6.20 3.67 -24.70
N THR A 390 -4.87 3.63 -24.76
CA THR A 390 -4.08 4.50 -25.64
C THR A 390 -4.37 4.22 -27.13
N ALA A 391 -4.46 2.95 -27.51
CA ALA A 391 -4.79 2.55 -28.88
C ALA A 391 -6.21 2.98 -29.25
N GLU A 392 -7.16 2.89 -28.33
CA GLU A 392 -8.56 3.31 -28.54
C GLU A 392 -8.69 4.83 -28.65
N ALA A 393 -7.96 5.58 -27.81
CA ALA A 393 -7.86 7.02 -27.93
C ALA A 393 -7.29 7.48 -29.29
N GLN A 394 -6.27 6.78 -29.78
CA GLN A 394 -5.70 7.06 -31.08
C GLN A 394 -6.71 6.80 -32.22
N ARG A 395 -7.42 5.66 -32.19
CA ARG A 395 -8.49 5.35 -33.14
C ARG A 395 -9.61 6.39 -33.12
N PHE A 396 -9.97 6.91 -31.93
CA PHE A 396 -10.94 7.99 -31.83
C PHE A 396 -10.46 9.29 -32.51
N LYS A 397 -9.20 9.68 -32.29
CA LYS A 397 -8.61 10.88 -32.92
C LYS A 397 -8.58 10.77 -34.45
N GLU A 398 -8.17 9.64 -34.95
CA GLU A 398 -8.16 9.35 -36.38
C GLU A 398 -9.60 9.42 -36.96
N PHE A 399 -10.57 8.77 -36.32
CA PHE A 399 -11.97 8.86 -36.69
C PHE A 399 -12.45 10.31 -36.72
N ALA A 400 -12.21 11.10 -35.65
CA ALA A 400 -12.63 12.48 -35.57
C ALA A 400 -11.99 13.39 -36.64
N SER A 401 -10.78 13.05 -37.10
CA SER A 401 -10.06 13.79 -38.16
C SER A 401 -10.67 13.56 -39.54
N TYR A 402 -11.34 12.42 -39.78
CA TYR A 402 -12.03 12.12 -41.06
C TYR A 402 -13.44 12.68 -41.10
N VAL A 403 -14.02 13.03 -39.96
CA VAL A 403 -15.39 13.54 -39.87
C VAL A 403 -15.35 15.07 -39.92
N ASN A 404 -15.60 15.66 -41.07
CA ASN A 404 -15.63 17.12 -41.26
C ASN A 404 -17.07 17.66 -41.15
N GLY A 405 -17.25 18.79 -40.45
CA GLY A 405 -18.44 19.66 -40.47
C GLY A 405 -19.78 18.96 -40.14
N ASP A 406 -20.44 18.35 -41.09
CA ASP A 406 -21.73 17.66 -40.92
C ASP A 406 -21.66 16.38 -40.07
N GLY A 407 -20.48 15.97 -39.66
CA GLY A 407 -20.25 14.78 -38.86
C GLY A 407 -20.21 14.98 -37.34
N ASP A 408 -20.48 16.16 -36.84
CA ASP A 408 -20.42 16.46 -35.40
C ASP A 408 -21.25 15.48 -34.54
N GLY A 409 -22.45 15.08 -35.01
CA GLY A 409 -23.27 14.07 -34.35
C GLY A 409 -22.62 12.69 -34.23
N LEU A 410 -21.81 12.30 -35.22
CA LEU A 410 -21.07 11.03 -35.21
C LEU A 410 -19.90 11.09 -34.20
N VAL A 411 -19.24 12.22 -34.06
CA VAL A 411 -18.17 12.43 -33.06
C VAL A 411 -18.76 12.32 -31.65
N VAL A 412 -19.90 12.95 -31.40
CA VAL A 412 -20.59 12.89 -30.10
C VAL A 412 -21.01 11.46 -29.76
N ALA A 413 -21.64 10.76 -30.71
CA ALA A 413 -22.08 9.38 -30.52
C ALA A 413 -20.89 8.45 -30.26
N LYS A 414 -19.79 8.60 -31.00
CA LYS A 414 -18.58 7.82 -30.81
C LYS A 414 -17.92 8.07 -29.46
N TYR A 415 -17.83 9.33 -29.02
CA TYR A 415 -17.32 9.71 -27.71
C TYR A 415 -18.16 9.11 -26.56
N GLY A 416 -19.49 9.17 -26.68
CA GLY A 416 -20.41 8.60 -25.69
C GLY A 416 -20.25 7.09 -25.48
N GLY A 417 -19.81 6.37 -26.52
CA GLY A 417 -19.53 4.92 -26.48
C GLY A 417 -18.14 4.54 -25.99
N LEU A 418 -17.23 5.50 -25.70
CA LEU A 418 -15.90 5.20 -25.21
C LEU A 418 -15.91 4.86 -23.72
N PRO A 419 -15.00 3.95 -23.25
CA PRO A 419 -14.75 3.74 -21.82
C PRO A 419 -14.38 5.04 -21.11
N LEU A 420 -14.72 5.16 -19.82
CA LEU A 420 -14.45 6.38 -19.02
C LEU A 420 -12.97 6.74 -18.98
N GLU A 421 -12.10 5.74 -18.91
CA GLU A 421 -10.65 5.92 -18.91
C GLU A 421 -10.17 6.60 -20.20
N VAL A 422 -10.72 6.20 -21.34
CA VAL A 422 -10.42 6.82 -22.64
C VAL A 422 -11.03 8.21 -22.75
N ARG A 423 -12.26 8.39 -22.27
CA ARG A 423 -12.90 9.72 -22.16
C ARG A 423 -12.12 10.66 -21.24
N GLY A 424 -11.46 10.14 -20.20
CA GLY A 424 -10.59 10.89 -19.29
C GLY A 424 -9.31 11.44 -19.94
N ILE A 425 -8.91 10.93 -21.11
CA ILE A 425 -7.72 11.41 -21.81
C ILE A 425 -7.97 12.83 -22.35
N GLN A 426 -7.14 13.80 -21.92
CA GLN A 426 -7.33 15.21 -22.21
C GLN A 426 -7.50 15.49 -23.72
N SER A 427 -6.65 14.88 -24.56
CA SER A 427 -6.72 15.08 -26.02
C SER A 427 -7.98 14.53 -26.70
N VAL A 428 -8.63 13.54 -26.11
CA VAL A 428 -9.94 13.02 -26.56
C VAL A 428 -11.03 14.03 -26.19
N ARG A 429 -11.01 14.54 -24.96
CA ARG A 429 -11.95 15.57 -24.48
C ARG A 429 -11.84 16.88 -25.25
N ASP A 430 -10.62 17.31 -25.62
CA ASP A 430 -10.40 18.55 -26.35
C ASP A 430 -10.99 18.53 -27.77
N ILE A 431 -11.17 17.35 -28.34
CA ILE A 431 -11.87 17.15 -29.62
C ILE A 431 -13.39 17.08 -29.41
N ALA A 432 -13.84 16.19 -28.53
CA ALA A 432 -15.24 15.84 -28.42
C ALA A 432 -16.08 16.90 -27.68
N VAL A 433 -15.59 17.42 -26.55
CA VAL A 433 -16.40 18.27 -25.67
C VAL A 433 -16.77 19.59 -26.32
N PRO A 434 -15.90 20.33 -27.00
CA PRO A 434 -16.30 21.54 -27.74
C PRO A 434 -17.38 21.27 -28.80
N THR A 435 -17.32 20.09 -29.45
CA THR A 435 -18.33 19.67 -30.42
C THR A 435 -19.70 19.42 -29.74
N ILE A 436 -19.70 18.74 -28.60
CA ILE A 436 -20.93 18.55 -27.81
C ILE A 436 -21.52 19.88 -27.36
N MET A 437 -20.68 20.78 -26.86
CA MET A 437 -21.11 22.12 -26.39
C MET A 437 -21.74 22.94 -27.51
N ARG A 438 -21.18 22.89 -28.76
CA ARG A 438 -21.75 23.59 -29.92
C ARG A 438 -23.12 23.07 -30.34
N GLN A 439 -23.37 21.77 -30.17
CA GLN A 439 -24.64 21.13 -30.54
C GLN A 439 -25.77 21.46 -29.55
N ARG A 440 -25.46 21.98 -28.36
CA ARG A 440 -26.51 22.35 -27.42
C ARG A 440 -27.32 23.50 -27.92
N PRO A 441 -28.67 23.44 -27.85
CA PRO A 441 -29.52 24.55 -28.23
C PRO A 441 -29.15 25.83 -27.48
N ASN A 442 -29.01 26.94 -28.18
CA ASN A 442 -28.85 28.24 -27.55
C ASN A 442 -30.18 28.84 -27.18
N THR A 443 -30.94 28.13 -26.35
CA THR A 443 -32.27 28.57 -25.86
C THR A 443 -32.11 29.39 -24.59
N GLN A 444 -33.04 30.30 -24.35
CA GLN A 444 -33.20 31.03 -23.10
C GLN A 444 -34.52 30.61 -22.43
N PRO A 445 -34.64 30.68 -21.11
CA PRO A 445 -33.66 31.21 -20.18
C PRO A 445 -32.46 30.25 -19.94
N ARG A 446 -31.32 30.83 -19.61
CA ARG A 446 -30.07 30.10 -19.33
C ARG A 446 -29.59 30.29 -17.89
N ILE A 447 -29.35 29.16 -17.18
CA ILE A 447 -28.75 29.16 -15.84
C ILE A 447 -27.41 28.42 -15.86
N VAL A 448 -26.43 28.99 -15.18
CA VAL A 448 -25.08 28.45 -15.05
C VAL A 448 -24.74 28.24 -13.59
N PHE A 449 -24.32 27.05 -13.25
CA PHE A 449 -23.76 26.72 -11.94
C PHE A 449 -22.24 26.66 -12.04
N TRP A 450 -21.56 27.49 -11.29
CA TRP A 450 -20.13 27.40 -11.09
C TRP A 450 -19.86 26.62 -9.83
N ALA A 451 -19.46 25.35 -9.99
CA ALA A 451 -19.40 24.37 -8.91
C ALA A 451 -18.13 23.49 -8.94
N PRO A 452 -16.92 24.04 -9.13
CA PRO A 452 -15.72 23.22 -9.10
C PRO A 452 -15.49 22.66 -7.69
N SER A 453 -15.11 21.38 -7.62
CA SER A 453 -14.68 20.68 -6.41
C SER A 453 -13.23 20.25 -6.57
N ASN A 454 -12.43 20.42 -5.53
CA ASN A 454 -11.01 20.03 -5.56
C ASN A 454 -10.76 18.62 -5.05
N LEU A 455 -11.77 17.91 -4.56
CA LEU A 455 -11.60 16.62 -3.92
C LEU A 455 -11.73 15.43 -4.87
N GLU A 456 -12.72 15.50 -5.76
CA GLU A 456 -12.96 14.43 -6.74
C GLU A 456 -13.61 14.94 -8.02
N GLU A 457 -13.48 14.16 -9.10
CA GLU A 457 -14.27 14.38 -10.32
C GLU A 457 -15.71 13.95 -10.08
N TRP A 458 -16.69 14.72 -10.59
CA TRP A 458 -18.09 14.40 -10.43
C TRP A 458 -19.02 14.90 -11.55
N ALA A 459 -20.00 14.07 -11.82
CA ALA A 459 -21.21 14.33 -12.62
C ALA A 459 -22.25 13.25 -12.25
N PRO A 460 -23.50 13.29 -12.78
CA PRO A 460 -24.55 12.36 -12.36
C PRO A 460 -24.18 10.87 -12.32
N PRO A 461 -23.45 10.26 -13.27
CA PRO A 461 -23.13 8.83 -13.20
C PRO A 461 -22.37 8.43 -11.92
N LYS A 462 -21.63 9.33 -11.33
CA LYS A 462 -20.87 9.06 -10.11
C LYS A 462 -21.74 8.74 -8.89
N ILE A 463 -22.98 9.23 -8.86
CA ILE A 463 -23.94 8.93 -7.77
C ILE A 463 -24.22 7.43 -7.72
N GLU A 464 -24.43 6.81 -8.87
CA GLU A 464 -24.77 5.38 -8.97
C GLU A 464 -23.55 4.47 -8.81
N GLU A 465 -22.35 4.94 -9.23
CA GLU A 465 -21.14 4.14 -9.18
C GLU A 465 -20.58 3.99 -7.76
N THR A 466 -20.42 5.10 -7.05
CA THR A 466 -19.70 5.13 -5.75
C THR A 466 -20.35 6.02 -4.71
N GLY A 467 -21.53 6.60 -5.00
CA GLY A 467 -22.12 7.67 -4.22
C GLY A 467 -21.37 9.00 -4.40
N LEU A 468 -21.96 10.08 -3.95
CA LEU A 468 -21.44 11.44 -4.06
C LEU A 468 -21.69 12.22 -2.77
N GLY A 469 -20.95 13.29 -2.53
CA GLY A 469 -21.18 14.19 -1.40
C GLY A 469 -22.55 14.89 -1.51
N GLY A 470 -23.18 15.17 -0.35
CA GLY A 470 -24.50 15.79 -0.33
C GLY A 470 -24.56 17.16 -1.02
N SER A 471 -23.48 17.92 -0.97
CA SER A 471 -23.38 19.24 -1.60
C SER A 471 -23.35 19.16 -3.13
N GLU A 472 -22.62 18.21 -3.68
CA GLU A 472 -22.51 17.93 -5.12
C GLU A 472 -23.84 17.35 -5.64
N THR A 473 -24.43 16.43 -4.87
CA THR A 473 -25.76 15.88 -5.15
C THR A 473 -26.81 16.99 -5.24
N ALA A 474 -26.75 18.01 -4.37
CA ALA A 474 -27.67 19.15 -4.41
C ALA A 474 -27.56 19.91 -5.74
N VAL A 475 -26.36 20.17 -6.25
CA VAL A 475 -26.19 20.83 -7.56
C VAL A 475 -26.81 20.00 -8.67
N ILE A 476 -26.54 18.69 -8.70
CA ILE A 476 -27.12 17.78 -9.71
C ILE A 476 -28.64 17.80 -9.69
N GLN A 477 -29.24 17.71 -8.51
CA GLN A 477 -30.67 17.61 -8.34
C GLN A 477 -31.43 18.91 -8.69
N ILE A 478 -30.81 20.06 -8.39
CA ILE A 478 -31.40 21.37 -8.74
C ILE A 478 -31.20 21.68 -10.24
N ALA A 479 -29.99 21.42 -10.77
CA ALA A 479 -29.69 21.64 -12.17
C ALA A 479 -30.61 20.85 -13.12
N LYS A 480 -30.85 19.55 -12.82
CA LYS A 480 -31.72 18.71 -13.65
C LYS A 480 -33.19 19.21 -13.65
N ARG A 481 -33.66 19.80 -12.54
CA ARG A 481 -35.01 20.35 -12.45
C ARG A 481 -35.15 21.63 -13.23
N PHE A 482 -34.13 22.51 -13.24
CA PHE A 482 -34.14 23.66 -14.14
C PHE A 482 -34.15 23.21 -15.61
N ALA A 483 -33.36 22.20 -15.98
CA ALA A 483 -33.38 21.67 -17.34
C ALA A 483 -34.75 21.08 -17.71
N ALA A 484 -35.38 20.35 -16.80
CA ALA A 484 -36.73 19.79 -17.00
C ALA A 484 -37.80 20.89 -17.18
N ASP A 485 -37.64 22.06 -16.54
CA ASP A 485 -38.50 23.25 -16.72
C ASP A 485 -38.13 24.09 -17.97
N GLY A 486 -37.24 23.56 -18.85
CA GLY A 486 -36.92 24.16 -20.14
C GLY A 486 -35.74 25.16 -20.11
N TRP A 487 -35.04 25.27 -19.00
CA TRP A 487 -33.84 26.10 -18.94
C TRP A 487 -32.65 25.43 -19.65
N ARG A 488 -31.89 26.18 -20.43
CA ARG A 488 -30.55 25.75 -20.78
C ARG A 488 -29.68 25.78 -19.51
N THR A 489 -29.36 24.61 -19.00
CA THR A 489 -28.63 24.46 -17.74
C THR A 489 -27.22 23.91 -17.99
N ASP A 490 -26.20 24.58 -17.50
CA ASP A 490 -24.80 24.21 -17.59
C ASP A 490 -24.14 24.24 -16.20
N VAL A 491 -23.46 23.17 -15.82
CA VAL A 491 -22.70 23.04 -14.56
C VAL A 491 -21.20 22.98 -14.92
N TYR A 492 -20.46 23.97 -14.47
CA TYR A 492 -19.00 24.02 -14.62
C TYR A 492 -18.37 23.51 -13.33
N THR A 493 -17.75 22.34 -13.40
CA THR A 493 -17.25 21.60 -12.25
C THR A 493 -15.87 20.97 -12.56
N ASN A 494 -15.40 20.09 -11.72
CA ASN A 494 -14.32 19.13 -12.04
C ASN A 494 -14.98 17.87 -12.63
N ALA A 495 -15.44 17.96 -13.88
CA ALA A 495 -16.17 16.85 -14.51
C ALA A 495 -15.26 15.71 -15.01
N GLY A 496 -13.98 16.02 -15.37
CA GLY A 496 -13.01 15.03 -15.82
C GLY A 496 -13.52 14.13 -16.94
N ALA A 497 -13.44 12.81 -16.72
CA ALA A 497 -13.92 11.81 -17.67
C ALA A 497 -15.44 11.83 -17.91
N TYR A 498 -16.18 12.45 -17.00
CA TYR A 498 -17.65 12.56 -17.06
C TYR A 498 -18.14 13.79 -17.83
N GLU A 499 -17.26 14.60 -18.47
CA GLU A 499 -17.73 15.71 -19.30
C GLU A 499 -18.77 15.24 -20.32
N GLY A 500 -19.93 15.89 -20.34
CA GLY A 500 -21.04 15.50 -21.22
C GLY A 500 -22.37 16.12 -20.84
N VAL A 501 -23.43 15.59 -21.45
CA VAL A 501 -24.82 16.00 -21.16
C VAL A 501 -25.55 14.84 -20.49
N TYR A 502 -26.14 15.10 -19.34
CA TYR A 502 -26.96 14.15 -18.58
C TYR A 502 -28.28 14.86 -18.15
N ASP A 503 -29.42 14.22 -18.32
CA ASP A 503 -30.72 14.80 -17.99
C ASP A 503 -30.87 16.23 -18.55
N GLU A 504 -30.49 16.45 -19.80
CA GLU A 504 -30.47 17.76 -20.50
C GLU A 504 -29.56 18.82 -19.84
N VAL A 505 -28.79 18.50 -18.81
CA VAL A 505 -27.79 19.39 -18.18
C VAL A 505 -26.42 19.13 -18.76
N GLY A 506 -25.70 20.21 -19.13
CA GLY A 506 -24.28 20.12 -19.53
C GLY A 506 -23.37 20.13 -18.29
N TYR A 507 -22.51 19.12 -18.15
CA TYR A 507 -21.46 19.06 -17.12
C TYR A 507 -20.09 19.21 -17.78
N TRP A 508 -19.42 20.30 -17.45
CA TRP A 508 -18.20 20.73 -18.12
C TRP A 508 -17.06 20.93 -17.11
N ASP A 509 -15.82 20.71 -17.54
CA ASP A 509 -14.66 21.14 -16.76
C ASP A 509 -14.69 22.68 -16.60
N ALA A 510 -14.43 23.16 -15.39
CA ALA A 510 -14.49 24.59 -15.07
C ALA A 510 -13.59 25.45 -15.99
N ARG A 511 -12.50 24.89 -16.52
CA ARG A 511 -11.60 25.54 -17.49
C ARG A 511 -12.26 25.86 -18.83
N ARG A 512 -13.41 25.25 -19.15
CA ARG A 512 -14.16 25.51 -20.38
C ARG A 512 -15.19 26.62 -20.24
N TYR A 513 -15.27 27.27 -19.07
CA TYR A 513 -16.17 28.39 -18.88
C TYR A 513 -15.78 29.57 -19.75
N ASP A 514 -16.67 29.96 -20.65
CA ASP A 514 -16.49 31.10 -21.56
C ASP A 514 -17.09 32.36 -20.94
N THR A 515 -16.23 33.26 -20.49
CA THR A 515 -16.64 34.57 -19.97
C THR A 515 -17.23 35.53 -21.04
N GLY A 516 -17.15 35.17 -22.31
CA GLY A 516 -17.84 35.87 -23.41
C GLY A 516 -19.31 35.58 -23.52
N GLN A 517 -19.80 34.47 -22.90
CA GLN A 517 -21.18 34.07 -22.96
C GLN A 517 -21.95 34.54 -21.70
N LEU A 518 -23.00 35.34 -21.90
CA LEU A 518 -23.88 35.78 -20.84
C LEU A 518 -24.91 34.70 -20.51
N SER A 519 -25.25 34.55 -19.24
CA SER A 519 -26.42 33.78 -18.77
C SER A 519 -27.42 34.68 -18.06
N ASP A 520 -28.71 34.29 -18.04
CA ASP A 520 -29.71 35.06 -17.31
C ASP A 520 -29.45 34.95 -15.79
N VAL A 521 -29.08 33.74 -15.32
CA VAL A 521 -28.77 33.50 -13.91
C VAL A 521 -27.41 32.76 -13.79
N GLY A 522 -26.56 33.27 -12.92
CA GLY A 522 -25.29 32.64 -12.53
C GLY A 522 -25.27 32.28 -11.05
N VAL A 523 -25.06 31.03 -10.73
CA VAL A 523 -24.98 30.52 -9.35
C VAL A 523 -23.54 30.18 -9.02
N SER A 524 -22.93 30.89 -8.09
CA SER A 524 -21.65 30.51 -7.51
C SER A 524 -21.91 29.55 -6.34
N TRP A 525 -21.49 28.30 -6.47
CA TRP A 525 -21.61 27.31 -5.42
C TRP A 525 -20.32 27.29 -4.57
N ARG A 526 -20.47 27.62 -3.28
CA ARG A 526 -19.39 27.58 -2.26
C ARG A 526 -18.16 28.48 -2.55
N GLN A 527 -18.21 29.35 -3.56
CA GLN A 527 -17.04 30.14 -3.95
C GLN A 527 -17.39 31.64 -4.11
N PRO A 528 -17.43 32.42 -3.00
CA PRO A 528 -17.81 33.82 -3.06
C PRO A 528 -16.89 34.69 -3.96
N HIS A 529 -15.60 34.33 -4.05
CA HIS A 529 -14.62 35.12 -4.81
C HIS A 529 -14.81 35.10 -6.33
N ILE A 530 -15.55 34.13 -6.86
CA ILE A 530 -15.77 33.99 -8.31
C ILE A 530 -16.89 34.93 -8.84
N GLY A 531 -17.67 35.55 -7.94
CA GLY A 531 -18.83 36.34 -8.33
C GLY A 531 -18.56 37.39 -9.39
N THR A 532 -17.41 38.07 -9.38
CA THR A 532 -17.03 39.07 -10.38
C THR A 532 -16.66 38.49 -11.74
N THR A 533 -16.27 37.20 -11.78
CA THR A 533 -15.89 36.48 -13.02
C THR A 533 -17.11 35.84 -13.68
N LEU A 534 -18.16 35.56 -12.89
CA LEU A 534 -19.38 34.92 -13.38
C LEU A 534 -20.19 35.88 -14.24
N ARG A 535 -20.30 35.60 -15.54
CA ARG A 535 -20.99 36.44 -16.54
C ARG A 535 -22.47 36.09 -16.55
N ALA A 536 -23.26 36.82 -15.74
CA ALA A 536 -24.68 36.63 -15.62
C ALA A 536 -25.36 37.98 -15.37
N ASP A 537 -26.62 38.10 -15.79
CA ASP A 537 -27.47 39.25 -15.47
C ASP A 537 -27.79 39.28 -13.97
N HIS A 538 -28.18 38.11 -13.42
CA HIS A 538 -28.42 37.89 -11.98
C HIS A 538 -27.42 36.92 -11.37
N ARG A 539 -26.85 37.26 -10.21
CA ARG A 539 -25.85 36.43 -9.52
C ARG A 539 -26.33 36.00 -8.16
N LEU A 540 -26.25 34.69 -7.91
CA LEU A 540 -26.58 34.05 -6.64
C LEU A 540 -25.31 33.37 -6.05
N LEU A 541 -25.18 33.45 -4.72
CA LEU A 541 -24.18 32.62 -3.99
C LEU A 541 -24.93 31.53 -3.23
N TRP A 542 -24.66 30.28 -3.55
CA TRP A 542 -25.22 29.13 -2.85
C TRP A 542 -24.23 28.52 -1.86
N CYS A 543 -24.52 28.69 -0.59
CA CYS A 543 -23.63 28.35 0.53
C CYS A 543 -23.95 26.98 1.09
N HIS A 544 -22.92 26.13 1.22
CA HIS A 544 -22.99 24.80 1.86
C HIS A 544 -22.01 24.64 3.03
N ASP A 545 -21.18 25.66 3.31
CA ASP A 545 -20.24 25.67 4.42
C ASP A 545 -20.69 26.66 5.49
N LEU A 546 -20.28 26.42 6.74
CA LEU A 546 -20.63 27.29 7.88
C LEU A 546 -20.26 28.77 7.67
N ASN A 547 -19.17 29.02 7.00
CA ASN A 547 -18.67 30.32 6.54
C ASN A 547 -17.47 30.11 5.60
N TYR A 548 -16.99 31.17 4.99
CA TYR A 548 -15.84 31.19 4.06
C TYR A 548 -14.66 31.97 4.62
N GLY A 549 -14.57 32.11 5.94
CA GLY A 549 -13.56 32.93 6.61
C GLY A 549 -13.76 34.44 6.39
N PRO A 550 -12.78 35.29 6.75
CA PRO A 550 -12.82 36.71 6.47
C PRO A 550 -12.80 36.96 4.97
N LEU A 551 -13.78 37.66 4.42
CA LEU A 551 -13.83 38.06 3.01
C LEU A 551 -13.41 39.50 2.84
N GLN A 552 -12.82 39.83 1.69
CA GLN A 552 -12.51 41.23 1.32
C GLN A 552 -13.80 42.05 1.19
N PRO A 553 -13.80 43.33 1.55
CA PRO A 553 -14.96 44.19 1.37
C PRO A 553 -15.48 44.14 -0.08
N GLY A 554 -16.78 44.05 -0.23
CA GLY A 554 -17.41 44.04 -1.55
C GLY A 554 -17.49 42.66 -2.25
N VAL A 555 -16.87 41.61 -1.73
CA VAL A 555 -16.97 40.27 -2.35
C VAL A 555 -18.40 39.76 -2.38
N LEU A 556 -19.17 39.95 -1.31
CA LEU A 556 -20.56 39.51 -1.22
C LEU A 556 -21.55 40.45 -1.92
N SER A 557 -21.20 41.72 -2.12
CA SER A 557 -22.14 42.71 -2.72
C SER A 557 -22.35 42.51 -4.22
N VAL A 558 -21.61 41.62 -4.87
CA VAL A 558 -21.83 41.28 -6.29
C VAL A 558 -22.95 40.28 -6.47
N PHE A 559 -23.42 39.65 -5.38
CA PHE A 559 -24.53 38.70 -5.39
C PHE A 559 -25.81 39.41 -4.96
N GLU A 560 -26.85 39.23 -5.74
CA GLU A 560 -28.17 39.79 -5.43
C GLU A 560 -28.89 39.01 -4.33
N LYS A 561 -28.55 37.72 -4.20
CA LYS A 561 -29.07 36.89 -3.13
C LYS A 561 -27.98 35.88 -2.70
N ILE A 562 -27.86 35.67 -1.40
CA ILE A 562 -27.03 34.64 -0.77
C ILE A 562 -27.95 33.58 -0.18
N LEU A 563 -27.85 32.36 -0.65
CA LEU A 563 -28.71 31.22 -0.25
C LEU A 563 -28.01 30.31 0.70
N GLY A 564 -28.46 30.19 1.93
CA GLY A 564 -28.13 29.12 2.86
C GLY A 564 -28.93 27.85 2.55
N VAL A 565 -28.57 26.73 3.19
CA VAL A 565 -29.26 25.44 3.00
C VAL A 565 -30.19 25.07 4.18
N SER A 566 -30.48 26.02 5.05
CA SER A 566 -31.49 25.99 6.11
C SER A 566 -31.71 27.41 6.66
N ASP A 567 -32.78 27.64 7.37
CA ASP A 567 -33.01 28.91 8.05
C ASP A 567 -31.93 29.20 9.10
N TRP A 568 -31.57 28.20 9.91
CA TRP A 568 -30.46 28.29 10.85
C TRP A 568 -29.14 28.72 10.16
N HIS A 569 -28.88 28.17 8.96
CA HIS A 569 -27.67 28.50 8.21
C HIS A 569 -27.70 29.93 7.67
N ALA A 570 -28.84 30.34 7.13
CA ALA A 570 -29.04 31.72 6.64
C ALA A 570 -28.86 32.76 7.76
N GLN A 571 -29.46 32.54 8.94
CA GLN A 571 -29.27 33.37 10.11
C GLN A 571 -27.80 33.46 10.54
N ARG A 572 -27.09 32.35 10.48
CA ARG A 572 -25.69 32.30 10.83
C ARG A 572 -24.80 33.08 9.83
N LEU A 573 -25.05 32.92 8.51
CA LEU A 573 -24.33 33.68 7.48
C LEU A 573 -24.58 35.18 7.62
N ARG A 574 -25.84 35.55 7.87
CA ARG A 574 -26.26 36.96 8.10
C ARG A 574 -25.48 37.54 9.29
N ALA A 575 -25.45 36.84 10.42
CA ALA A 575 -24.76 37.33 11.62
C ALA A 575 -23.23 37.34 11.45
N TYR A 576 -22.65 36.40 10.72
CA TYR A 576 -21.20 36.29 10.55
C TYR A 576 -20.63 37.37 9.62
N TYR A 577 -21.38 37.75 8.56
CA TYR A 577 -20.96 38.72 7.52
C TYR A 577 -21.64 40.08 7.63
N ASP A 578 -22.43 40.29 8.68
CA ASP A 578 -23.21 41.54 8.90
C ASP A 578 -24.05 41.93 7.67
N LEU A 579 -24.86 40.97 7.16
CA LEU A 579 -25.64 41.13 5.95
C LEU A 579 -27.07 41.61 6.27
N GLN A 580 -27.65 42.39 5.33
CA GLN A 580 -29.03 42.81 5.45
C GLN A 580 -30.02 41.62 5.30
N ASP A 581 -31.19 41.75 5.86
CA ASP A 581 -32.20 40.66 5.87
C ASP A 581 -32.64 40.25 4.46
N ASP A 582 -32.76 41.19 3.56
CA ASP A 582 -33.14 40.93 2.18
C ASP A 582 -32.02 40.34 1.29
N ALA A 583 -30.78 40.44 1.72
CA ALA A 583 -29.66 39.87 0.99
C ALA A 583 -29.50 38.33 1.18
N VAL A 584 -30.06 37.75 2.26
CA VAL A 584 -29.87 36.36 2.61
C VAL A 584 -31.24 35.65 2.67
N ALA A 585 -31.29 34.53 1.99
CA ALA A 585 -32.42 33.62 2.03
C ALA A 585 -31.92 32.18 2.24
N TRP A 586 -32.79 31.21 2.20
CA TRP A 586 -32.40 29.81 2.29
C TRP A 586 -33.25 28.92 1.39
N VAL A 587 -32.67 27.82 0.94
CA VAL A 587 -33.32 26.72 0.25
C VAL A 587 -32.79 25.42 0.82
N PRO A 588 -33.60 24.56 1.43
CA PRO A 588 -33.11 23.34 2.06
C PRO A 588 -32.57 22.36 1.00
N ASN A 589 -31.67 21.47 1.42
CA ASN A 589 -31.44 20.27 0.65
C ASN A 589 -32.69 19.38 0.64
N GLY A 590 -32.75 18.42 -0.27
CA GLY A 590 -33.79 17.42 -0.37
C GLY A 590 -33.24 16.01 -0.48
N ILE A 591 -34.16 15.08 -0.68
CA ILE A 591 -33.87 13.68 -0.98
C ILE A 591 -34.65 13.21 -2.20
N ASP A 592 -34.14 12.16 -2.85
CA ASP A 592 -34.85 11.49 -3.95
C ASP A 592 -35.61 10.29 -3.38
N LEU A 593 -36.94 10.40 -3.34
CA LEU A 593 -37.82 9.36 -2.81
C LEU A 593 -37.86 8.10 -3.66
N SER A 594 -37.38 8.13 -4.91
CA SER A 594 -37.34 6.96 -5.79
C SER A 594 -36.43 5.85 -5.30
N TYR A 595 -35.48 6.17 -4.41
CA TYR A 595 -34.62 5.18 -3.78
C TYR A 595 -35.28 4.43 -2.62
N PHE A 596 -36.42 4.87 -2.14
CA PHE A 596 -37.13 4.33 -0.98
C PHE A 596 -38.43 3.60 -1.38
N GLY A 597 -38.99 2.80 -0.47
CA GLY A 597 -40.22 2.03 -0.70
C GLY A 597 -39.96 0.64 -1.28
N HIS A 598 -38.73 0.16 -1.22
CA HIS A 598 -38.32 -1.14 -1.77
C HIS A 598 -38.33 -2.27 -0.74
N THR A 599 -38.30 -1.95 0.56
CA THR A 599 -38.40 -2.96 1.62
C THR A 599 -39.28 -2.48 2.76
N GLU A 600 -40.27 -3.34 3.15
CA GLU A 600 -41.11 -3.09 4.32
C GLU A 600 -40.57 -3.73 5.59
N ARG A 601 -39.50 -4.56 5.48
CA ARG A 601 -39.02 -5.38 6.57
C ARG A 601 -37.92 -4.69 7.36
N LYS A 602 -38.27 -4.13 8.51
CA LYS A 602 -37.32 -3.71 9.54
C LYS A 602 -36.60 -4.91 10.15
N VAL A 603 -35.30 -4.83 10.27
CA VAL A 603 -34.47 -5.81 11.01
C VAL A 603 -34.44 -5.40 12.48
N PRO A 604 -34.91 -6.27 13.39
CA PRO A 604 -35.00 -5.95 14.81
C PRO A 604 -33.65 -5.49 15.37
N PHE A 605 -33.69 -4.41 16.14
CA PHE A 605 -32.53 -3.80 16.84
C PHE A 605 -31.39 -3.33 15.93
N ARG A 606 -31.58 -3.25 14.60
CA ARG A 606 -30.57 -2.66 13.72
C ARG A 606 -30.56 -1.15 13.88
N CYS A 607 -29.36 -0.61 14.12
CA CYS A 607 -29.07 0.81 14.12
C CYS A 607 -28.12 1.15 12.98
N VAL A 608 -28.18 2.39 12.50
CA VAL A 608 -27.33 2.89 11.43
C VAL A 608 -26.64 4.21 11.79
N TYR A 609 -25.39 4.34 11.38
CA TYR A 609 -24.64 5.58 11.27
C TYR A 609 -24.18 5.73 9.81
N ALA A 610 -24.51 6.84 9.16
CA ALA A 610 -24.12 7.08 7.78
C ALA A 610 -23.77 8.56 7.58
N SER A 611 -22.61 8.91 8.05
CA SER A 611 -21.97 10.21 7.87
C SER A 611 -20.45 10.05 7.95
N SER A 612 -19.70 11.11 7.61
CA SER A 612 -18.25 11.07 7.72
C SER A 612 -17.80 10.70 9.14
N PRO A 613 -16.78 9.82 9.30
CA PRO A 613 -16.36 9.32 10.61
C PRO A 613 -15.98 10.42 11.63
N ASP A 614 -15.48 11.55 11.15
CA ASP A 614 -15.11 12.70 11.98
C ASP A 614 -16.30 13.45 12.59
N ARG A 615 -17.52 13.11 12.18
CA ARG A 615 -18.76 13.76 12.65
C ARG A 615 -19.44 13.03 13.80
N GLY A 616 -18.66 12.36 14.68
CA GLY A 616 -19.17 11.77 15.92
C GLY A 616 -19.20 10.24 15.97
N LEU A 617 -18.64 9.54 14.97
CA LEU A 617 -18.61 8.07 14.96
C LEU A 617 -17.81 7.51 16.15
N LEU A 618 -16.64 8.05 16.44
CA LEU A 618 -15.84 7.59 17.56
C LEU A 618 -16.58 7.74 18.90
N GLN A 619 -17.33 8.83 19.06
CA GLN A 619 -18.18 9.04 20.23
C GLN A 619 -19.30 8.00 20.27
N LEU A 620 -19.99 7.73 19.16
CA LEU A 620 -21.02 6.70 19.11
C LEU A 620 -20.47 5.32 19.51
N LEU A 621 -19.30 4.95 18.99
CA LEU A 621 -18.66 3.68 19.32
C LEU A 621 -18.30 3.53 20.80
N HIS A 622 -18.01 4.65 21.50
CA HIS A 622 -17.83 4.65 22.95
C HIS A 622 -19.14 4.49 23.71
N LEU A 623 -20.24 5.06 23.20
CA LEU A 623 -21.54 4.99 23.83
C LEU A 623 -22.29 3.69 23.49
N TRP A 624 -21.96 3.03 22.38
CA TRP A 624 -22.68 1.87 21.87
C TRP A 624 -22.89 0.73 22.89
N PRO A 625 -21.86 0.28 23.63
CA PRO A 625 -22.06 -0.77 24.64
C PRO A 625 -23.12 -0.42 25.71
N GLN A 626 -23.24 0.86 26.06
CA GLN A 626 -24.22 1.33 27.03
C GLN A 626 -25.62 1.39 26.41
N ILE A 627 -25.75 1.81 25.15
CA ILE A 627 -27.00 1.86 24.39
C ILE A 627 -27.58 0.45 24.25
N VAL A 628 -26.77 -0.52 23.87
CA VAL A 628 -27.19 -1.93 23.72
C VAL A 628 -27.62 -2.52 25.06
N GLY A 629 -26.82 -2.28 26.11
CA GLY A 629 -27.18 -2.69 27.50
C GLY A 629 -27.49 -4.18 27.62
N GLY A 630 -26.68 -5.04 26.96
CA GLY A 630 -26.80 -6.50 26.99
C GLY A 630 -27.78 -7.10 25.97
N GLU A 631 -28.37 -6.31 25.08
CA GLU A 631 -29.21 -6.82 23.97
C GLU A 631 -28.33 -7.49 22.90
N SER A 632 -28.31 -8.82 22.88
CA SER A 632 -27.41 -9.61 22.02
C SER A 632 -27.76 -9.53 20.52
N GLY A 633 -29.00 -9.15 20.18
CA GLY A 633 -29.49 -9.00 18.81
C GLY A 633 -29.23 -7.63 18.18
N ALA A 634 -28.74 -6.66 18.97
CA ALA A 634 -28.54 -5.31 18.46
C ALA A 634 -27.27 -5.23 17.58
N THR A 635 -27.38 -4.53 16.44
CA THR A 635 -26.26 -4.29 15.51
C THR A 635 -26.18 -2.82 15.12
N LEU A 636 -24.96 -2.28 15.04
CA LEU A 636 -24.69 -0.95 14.49
C LEU A 636 -24.02 -1.07 13.12
N HIS A 637 -24.68 -0.62 12.08
CA HIS A 637 -24.16 -0.61 10.74
C HIS A 637 -23.60 0.78 10.39
N ILE A 638 -22.36 0.82 9.87
CA ILE A 638 -21.69 2.07 9.48
C ILE A 638 -21.63 2.10 7.95
N GLY A 639 -22.46 2.97 7.34
CA GLY A 639 -22.63 3.14 5.90
C GLY A 639 -21.80 4.30 5.33
N TYR A 640 -20.53 4.43 5.70
CA TYR A 640 -19.61 5.44 5.20
C TYR A 640 -18.16 4.93 5.28
N GLY A 641 -17.26 5.43 4.39
CA GLY A 641 -15.87 5.05 4.32
C GLY A 641 -14.91 6.13 4.80
N PHE A 642 -13.61 5.88 4.63
CA PHE A 642 -12.54 6.85 4.91
C PHE A 642 -12.07 7.59 3.66
N ASP A 643 -12.70 7.41 2.50
CA ASP A 643 -12.24 7.91 1.20
C ASP A 643 -11.87 9.40 1.22
N THR A 644 -12.66 10.24 1.88
CA THR A 644 -12.38 11.67 2.02
C THR A 644 -11.18 11.93 2.94
N ILE A 645 -11.11 11.21 4.06
CA ILE A 645 -10.00 11.33 5.02
C ILE A 645 -8.70 10.85 4.38
N ASP A 646 -8.73 9.74 3.63
CA ASP A 646 -7.57 9.19 2.93
C ASP A 646 -7.04 10.16 1.88
N LYS A 647 -7.91 10.76 1.07
CA LYS A 647 -7.53 11.83 0.13
C LYS A 647 -6.93 13.07 0.81
N LEU A 648 -7.40 13.42 2.01
CA LEU A 648 -6.82 14.51 2.79
C LEU A 648 -5.44 14.14 3.34
N ILE A 649 -5.26 12.91 3.80
CA ILE A 649 -3.96 12.39 4.26
C ILE A 649 -2.96 12.38 3.10
N GLU A 650 -3.33 11.87 1.94
CA GLU A 650 -2.52 11.91 0.71
C GLU A 650 -2.09 13.34 0.32
N ARG A 651 -2.90 14.35 0.65
CA ARG A 651 -2.61 15.77 0.45
C ARG A 651 -1.85 16.43 1.61
N GLY A 652 -1.31 15.64 2.52
CA GLY A 652 -0.45 16.11 3.60
C GLY A 652 -1.13 16.36 4.96
N ARG A 653 -2.44 16.05 5.12
CA ARG A 653 -3.14 16.12 6.41
C ARG A 653 -2.85 14.88 7.28
N THR A 654 -1.57 14.65 7.57
CA THR A 654 -1.12 13.50 8.38
C THR A 654 -1.62 13.55 9.84
N ASP A 655 -2.07 14.70 10.30
CA ASP A 655 -2.76 14.88 11.59
C ASP A 655 -4.04 14.04 11.72
N LEU A 656 -4.62 13.58 10.61
CA LEU A 656 -5.81 12.73 10.59
C LEU A 656 -5.50 11.23 10.78
N ILE A 657 -4.25 10.79 10.63
CA ILE A 657 -3.86 9.37 10.76
C ILE A 657 -4.22 8.81 12.14
N PRO A 658 -3.85 9.45 13.28
CA PRO A 658 -4.20 8.92 14.61
C PRO A 658 -5.72 8.82 14.84
N PHE A 659 -6.49 9.72 14.24
CA PHE A 659 -7.95 9.68 14.33
C PHE A 659 -8.50 8.46 13.56
N LYS A 660 -8.04 8.22 12.33
CA LYS A 660 -8.44 7.06 11.52
C LYS A 660 -8.13 5.76 12.25
N GLU A 661 -6.91 5.59 12.72
CA GLU A 661 -6.46 4.41 13.48
C GLU A 661 -7.32 4.19 14.75
N ALA A 662 -7.66 5.25 15.46
CA ALA A 662 -8.50 5.17 16.65
C ALA A 662 -9.92 4.67 16.33
N VAL A 663 -10.50 5.12 15.20
CA VAL A 663 -11.83 4.66 14.75
C VAL A 663 -11.75 3.21 14.31
N GLU A 664 -10.78 2.82 13.47
CA GLU A 664 -10.59 1.45 12.99
C GLU A 664 -10.41 0.46 14.14
N LYS A 665 -9.54 0.79 15.08
CA LYS A 665 -9.35 0.01 16.31
C LYS A 665 -10.64 -0.11 17.11
N LYS A 666 -11.36 1.01 17.30
CA LYS A 666 -12.59 1.00 18.10
C LYS A 666 -13.70 0.20 17.43
N VAL A 667 -13.80 0.21 16.11
CA VAL A 667 -14.70 -0.66 15.34
C VAL A 667 -14.36 -2.13 15.56
N ALA A 668 -13.08 -2.49 15.46
CA ALA A 668 -12.62 -3.87 15.67
C ALA A 668 -12.86 -4.37 17.10
N ASP A 669 -12.68 -3.49 18.09
CA ASP A 669 -12.84 -3.81 19.51
C ASP A 669 -14.30 -3.76 20.02
N THR A 670 -15.25 -3.27 19.19
CA THR A 670 -16.65 -3.09 19.61
C THR A 670 -17.53 -4.18 19.03
N PRO A 671 -18.10 -5.08 19.86
CA PRO A 671 -18.99 -6.14 19.39
C PRO A 671 -20.23 -5.58 18.66
N GLN A 672 -20.76 -6.35 17.73
CA GLN A 672 -22.01 -6.06 17.00
C GLN A 672 -21.94 -4.81 16.10
N VAL A 673 -20.75 -4.31 15.78
CA VAL A 673 -20.53 -3.25 14.80
C VAL A 673 -20.21 -3.87 13.45
N VAL A 674 -20.90 -3.40 12.41
CA VAL A 674 -20.73 -3.87 11.03
C VAL A 674 -20.31 -2.69 10.16
N TRP A 675 -19.02 -2.68 9.77
CA TRP A 675 -18.50 -1.69 8.83
C TRP A 675 -18.89 -2.08 7.40
N ARG A 676 -19.67 -1.21 6.71
CA ARG A 676 -20.13 -1.41 5.33
C ARG A 676 -19.29 -0.67 4.30
N GLY A 677 -18.45 0.28 4.74
CA GLY A 677 -17.78 1.19 3.83
C GLY A 677 -18.72 2.19 3.16
N ARG A 678 -18.26 2.78 2.07
CA ARG A 678 -19.08 3.70 1.26
C ARG A 678 -20.08 2.89 0.43
N LEU A 679 -21.34 3.23 0.55
CA LEU A 679 -22.47 2.57 -0.10
C LEU A 679 -23.00 3.43 -1.27
N SER A 680 -23.53 2.78 -2.29
CA SER A 680 -24.35 3.45 -3.31
C SER A 680 -25.63 4.02 -2.67
N GLN A 681 -26.26 4.97 -3.35
CA GLN A 681 -27.48 5.61 -2.82
C GLN A 681 -28.62 4.58 -2.58
N ARG A 682 -28.74 3.59 -3.44
CA ARG A 682 -29.75 2.51 -3.30
C ARG A 682 -29.47 1.59 -2.11
N GLU A 683 -28.23 1.20 -1.92
CA GLU A 683 -27.82 0.36 -0.78
C GLU A 683 -28.00 1.11 0.54
N LEU A 684 -27.69 2.41 0.55
CA LEU A 684 -27.85 3.26 1.71
C LEU A 684 -29.35 3.44 2.07
N ALA A 685 -30.20 3.68 1.09
CA ALA A 685 -31.65 3.76 1.29
C ALA A 685 -32.21 2.46 1.88
N THR A 686 -31.79 1.30 1.32
CA THR A 686 -32.16 -0.02 1.88
C THR A 686 -31.71 -0.17 3.32
N LEU A 687 -30.49 0.25 3.64
CA LEU A 687 -29.98 0.19 5.01
C LEU A 687 -30.79 1.03 5.98
N TYR A 688 -31.24 2.23 5.56
CA TYR A 688 -32.16 3.05 6.38
C TYR A 688 -33.52 2.38 6.54
N GLU A 689 -34.09 1.83 5.49
CA GLU A 689 -35.39 1.14 5.54
C GLU A 689 -35.37 -0.06 6.48
N GLU A 690 -34.27 -0.81 6.52
CA GLU A 690 -34.07 -1.96 7.41
C GLU A 690 -33.75 -1.57 8.87
N SER A 691 -33.31 -0.34 9.13
CA SER A 691 -32.83 0.09 10.45
C SER A 691 -33.97 0.66 11.31
N TRP A 692 -33.91 0.40 12.63
CA TRP A 692 -34.82 1.00 13.60
C TRP A 692 -34.45 2.42 13.98
N LEU A 693 -33.11 2.65 14.20
CA LEU A 693 -32.62 3.94 14.65
C LEU A 693 -31.49 4.42 13.75
N TRP A 694 -31.47 5.72 13.52
CA TRP A 694 -30.31 6.45 13.04
C TRP A 694 -29.67 7.17 14.23
N LEU A 695 -28.42 6.80 14.57
CA LEU A 695 -27.70 7.28 15.76
C LEU A 695 -26.62 8.28 15.35
N TYR A 696 -26.76 9.53 15.78
CA TYR A 696 -25.86 10.60 15.36
C TYR A 696 -25.50 11.56 16.53
N PRO A 697 -24.62 11.15 17.46
CA PRO A 697 -24.19 11.98 18.58
C PRO A 697 -23.10 12.98 18.15
N THR A 698 -23.43 13.88 17.25
CA THR A 698 -22.45 14.79 16.64
C THR A 698 -22.28 16.10 17.42
N SER A 699 -21.05 16.63 17.42
CA SER A 699 -20.76 18.02 17.75
C SER A 699 -20.54 18.90 16.52
N PHE A 700 -20.55 18.30 15.34
CA PHE A 700 -20.41 19.01 14.08
C PHE A 700 -21.66 19.85 13.80
N LEU A 701 -21.46 21.13 13.50
CA LEU A 701 -22.58 22.04 13.19
C LEU A 701 -23.14 21.77 11.79
N GLU A 702 -24.13 20.90 11.70
CA GLU A 702 -24.77 20.59 10.42
C GLU A 702 -25.52 21.81 9.88
N VAL A 703 -25.28 22.12 8.60
CA VAL A 703 -25.99 23.21 7.91
C VAL A 703 -27.27 22.73 7.23
N SER A 704 -27.32 21.46 6.80
CA SER A 704 -28.50 20.76 6.26
C SER A 704 -28.15 19.27 6.13
N CYS A 705 -28.68 18.43 7.01
CA CYS A 705 -28.26 17.05 7.15
C CYS A 705 -29.05 16.11 6.24
N ILE A 706 -28.56 15.83 5.02
CA ILE A 706 -29.22 14.91 4.07
C ILE A 706 -29.35 13.50 4.66
N SER A 707 -28.33 12.98 5.35
CA SER A 707 -28.41 11.65 5.97
C SER A 707 -29.51 11.53 7.02
N ALA A 708 -29.85 12.63 7.71
CA ALA A 708 -31.02 12.67 8.59
C ALA A 708 -32.35 12.61 7.81
N MET A 709 -32.41 13.33 6.69
CA MET A 709 -33.59 13.32 5.81
C MET A 709 -33.82 11.92 5.22
N GLU A 710 -32.76 11.29 4.72
CA GLU A 710 -32.79 9.93 4.17
C GLU A 710 -33.17 8.89 5.23
N ALA A 711 -32.57 8.98 6.43
CA ALA A 711 -32.91 8.10 7.55
C ALA A 711 -34.40 8.19 7.90
N MET A 712 -34.95 9.42 7.94
CA MET A 712 -36.40 9.64 8.17
C MET A 712 -37.25 9.06 7.05
N ALA A 713 -36.87 9.25 5.78
CA ALA A 713 -37.62 8.68 4.64
C ALA A 713 -37.64 7.15 4.71
N GLY A 714 -36.53 6.51 5.06
CA GLY A 714 -36.45 5.08 5.32
C GLY A 714 -37.19 4.64 6.60
N GLY A 715 -37.67 5.58 7.42
CA GLY A 715 -38.33 5.29 8.69
C GLY A 715 -37.37 4.83 9.79
N ALA A 716 -36.07 5.13 9.70
CA ALA A 716 -35.17 5.00 10.83
C ALA A 716 -35.33 6.21 11.75
N VAL A 717 -35.64 5.96 13.02
CA VAL A 717 -35.91 7.04 13.99
C VAL A 717 -34.60 7.78 14.32
N PRO A 718 -34.48 9.08 14.06
CA PRO A 718 -33.30 9.84 14.44
C PRO A 718 -33.17 9.97 15.96
N VAL A 719 -31.96 9.69 16.48
CA VAL A 719 -31.53 10.07 17.82
C VAL A 719 -30.22 10.84 17.65
N THR A 720 -30.26 12.14 17.87
CA THR A 720 -29.16 13.04 17.52
C THR A 720 -28.96 14.18 18.52
N SER A 721 -27.94 14.98 18.35
CA SER A 721 -27.70 16.25 19.03
C SER A 721 -28.46 17.40 18.37
N ALA A 722 -28.56 18.52 19.05
CA ALA A 722 -29.12 19.78 18.53
C ALA A 722 -28.04 20.62 17.80
N ALA A 723 -27.02 20.02 17.19
CA ALA A 723 -25.92 20.74 16.56
C ALA A 723 -26.34 21.32 15.19
N GLY A 724 -26.22 22.62 15.04
CA GLY A 724 -26.58 23.32 13.80
C GLY A 724 -28.07 23.23 13.46
N ALA A 725 -28.39 22.95 12.20
CA ALA A 725 -29.73 22.82 11.67
C ALA A 725 -30.43 21.48 11.96
N LEU A 726 -29.82 20.56 12.75
CA LEU A 726 -30.45 19.25 13.01
C LEU A 726 -31.83 19.36 13.64
N ARG A 727 -32.03 20.33 14.55
CA ARG A 727 -33.38 20.56 15.15
C ARG A 727 -34.42 20.94 14.08
N GLU A 728 -34.06 21.81 13.14
CA GLU A 728 -34.90 22.23 12.03
C GLU A 728 -35.17 21.05 11.09
N THR A 729 -34.16 20.31 10.71
CA THR A 729 -34.27 19.15 9.81
C THR A 729 -35.18 18.09 10.39
N ILE A 730 -34.97 17.70 11.67
CA ILE A 730 -35.80 16.67 12.35
C ILE A 730 -37.21 17.12 12.56
N GLY A 731 -37.45 18.38 12.94
CA GLY A 731 -38.81 18.96 13.06
C GLY A 731 -39.73 18.20 14.03
N GLY A 732 -39.22 17.61 15.12
CA GLY A 732 -39.98 16.81 16.06
C GLY A 732 -40.20 15.32 15.66
N ALA A 733 -39.73 14.90 14.51
CA ALA A 733 -39.86 13.52 13.99
C ALA A 733 -38.75 12.56 14.52
N GLY A 734 -38.16 12.85 15.65
CA GLY A 734 -37.11 12.08 16.29
C GLY A 734 -36.71 12.64 17.63
N VAL A 735 -35.65 12.12 18.20
CA VAL A 735 -35.11 12.56 19.50
C VAL A 735 -33.90 13.48 19.26
N VAL A 736 -34.04 14.76 19.63
CA VAL A 736 -32.97 15.77 19.53
C VAL A 736 -32.52 16.17 20.91
N VAL A 737 -31.33 15.75 21.32
CA VAL A 737 -30.76 16.00 22.64
C VAL A 737 -29.99 17.33 22.64
N THR A 738 -30.45 18.27 23.48
CA THR A 738 -29.85 19.60 23.63
C THR A 738 -28.66 19.57 24.60
N GLY A 739 -27.69 20.46 24.41
CA GLY A 739 -26.51 20.59 25.27
C GLY A 739 -25.20 20.24 24.54
N MET A 740 -24.12 20.12 25.30
CA MET A 740 -22.78 19.84 24.74
C MET A 740 -22.53 18.34 24.62
N PRO A 741 -22.39 17.77 23.42
CA PRO A 741 -22.24 16.32 23.21
C PRO A 741 -21.06 15.67 23.93
N HIS A 742 -20.02 16.44 24.28
CA HIS A 742 -18.84 15.94 25.01
C HIS A 742 -19.01 15.89 26.53
N SER A 743 -20.10 16.46 27.09
CA SER A 743 -20.32 16.41 28.54
C SER A 743 -20.89 15.06 28.97
N PHE A 744 -20.43 14.52 30.09
CA PHE A 744 -20.95 13.27 30.68
C PHE A 744 -22.46 13.26 30.85
N LYS A 745 -23.03 14.38 31.33
CA LYS A 745 -24.48 14.53 31.55
C LYS A 745 -25.25 14.39 30.20
N TRP A 746 -24.74 14.97 29.15
CA TRP A 746 -25.35 14.87 27.84
C TRP A 746 -25.25 13.44 27.29
N GLN A 747 -24.08 12.81 27.42
CA GLN A 747 -23.83 11.45 26.96
C GLN A 747 -24.74 10.44 27.67
N ASP A 748 -24.85 10.55 29.00
CA ASP A 748 -25.77 9.70 29.77
C ASP A 748 -27.22 9.86 29.33
N PHE A 749 -27.68 11.09 29.11
CA PHE A 749 -29.04 11.36 28.65
C PHE A 749 -29.27 10.88 27.21
N TYR A 750 -28.28 11.07 26.32
CA TYR A 750 -28.32 10.53 24.96
C TYR A 750 -28.45 8.99 24.95
N VAL A 751 -27.65 8.32 25.79
CA VAL A 751 -27.73 6.86 25.95
C VAL A 751 -29.11 6.43 26.45
N GLN A 752 -29.68 7.12 27.43
CA GLN A 752 -31.02 6.81 27.94
C GLN A 752 -32.08 6.96 26.84
N CYS A 753 -32.02 8.03 26.05
CA CYS A 753 -32.93 8.27 24.93
C CYS A 753 -32.80 7.20 23.83
N ALA A 754 -31.57 6.90 23.40
CA ALA A 754 -31.32 5.88 22.38
C ALA A 754 -31.78 4.49 22.84
N LYS A 755 -31.50 4.15 24.09
CA LYS A 755 -31.91 2.87 24.70
C LYS A 755 -33.41 2.76 24.83
N ALA A 756 -34.10 3.83 25.21
CA ALA A 756 -35.58 3.86 25.27
C ALA A 756 -36.18 3.66 23.89
N ALA A 757 -35.72 4.39 22.87
CA ALA A 757 -36.16 4.22 21.48
C ALA A 757 -35.84 2.82 20.93
N LEU A 758 -34.73 2.21 21.31
CA LEU A 758 -34.34 0.87 20.89
C LEU A 758 -35.22 -0.23 21.50
N LYS A 759 -35.55 -0.12 22.80
CA LYS A 759 -36.17 -1.20 23.56
C LYS A 759 -37.67 -1.06 23.72
N ASP A 760 -38.21 0.14 23.69
CA ASP A 760 -39.69 0.38 23.87
C ASP A 760 -40.37 0.70 22.56
N ALA A 761 -41.19 -0.23 22.09
CA ALA A 761 -41.99 -0.07 20.88
C ALA A 761 -43.01 1.07 20.98
N ASN A 762 -43.52 1.41 22.19
CA ASN A 762 -44.47 2.49 22.39
C ASN A 762 -43.82 3.88 22.19
N ILE A 763 -42.50 3.96 22.41
CA ILE A 763 -41.73 5.18 22.13
C ILE A 763 -41.31 5.17 20.64
N ARG A 764 -40.80 4.08 20.13
CA ARG A 764 -40.25 3.99 18.77
C ARG A 764 -41.28 4.12 17.66
N LYS A 765 -42.38 3.37 17.74
CA LYS A 765 -43.36 3.30 16.65
C LYS A 765 -44.01 4.65 16.28
N PRO A 766 -44.46 5.49 17.22
CA PRO A 766 -44.91 6.84 16.89
C PRO A 766 -43.84 7.70 16.21
N LEU A 767 -42.58 7.60 16.66
CA LEU A 767 -41.48 8.34 16.07
C LEU A 767 -41.10 7.82 14.67
N GLU A 768 -41.20 6.52 14.41
CA GLU A 768 -41.00 5.91 13.09
C GLU A 768 -42.05 6.43 12.08
N TYR A 769 -43.29 6.51 12.50
CA TYR A 769 -44.37 7.09 11.66
C TYR A 769 -44.12 8.59 11.40
N ALA A 770 -43.80 9.36 12.41
CA ALA A 770 -43.47 10.78 12.29
C ALA A 770 -42.21 11.01 11.39
N ALA A 771 -41.20 10.16 11.52
CA ALA A 771 -39.98 10.22 10.71
C ALA A 771 -40.33 10.01 9.21
N ARG A 772 -41.07 8.95 8.87
CA ARG A 772 -41.53 8.73 7.49
C ARG A 772 -42.32 9.89 6.93
N ALA A 773 -43.30 10.38 7.70
CA ALA A 773 -44.13 11.52 7.28
C ALA A 773 -43.26 12.77 7.03
N ARG A 774 -42.29 13.06 7.90
CA ARG A 774 -41.35 14.20 7.75
C ARG A 774 -40.43 14.00 6.54
N GLY A 775 -39.86 12.82 6.40
CA GLY A 775 -38.94 12.50 5.29
C GLY A 775 -39.58 12.70 3.93
N GLN A 776 -40.88 12.34 3.79
CA GLN A 776 -41.64 12.53 2.54
C GLN A 776 -41.83 14.00 2.15
N THR A 777 -41.71 14.94 3.08
CA THR A 777 -41.82 16.39 2.77
C THR A 777 -40.47 17.02 2.38
N LEU A 778 -39.36 16.35 2.64
CA LEU A 778 -38.03 16.88 2.43
C LEU A 778 -37.43 16.45 1.07
N THR A 779 -38.16 16.81 0.00
CA THR A 779 -37.80 16.37 -1.37
C THR A 779 -37.05 17.45 -2.14
N TRP A 780 -36.28 17.04 -3.16
CA TRP A 780 -35.69 17.98 -4.10
C TRP A 780 -36.72 18.78 -4.90
N ASP A 781 -37.95 18.26 -5.08
CA ASP A 781 -39.04 19.01 -5.73
C ASP A 781 -39.48 20.16 -4.86
N ALA A 782 -39.65 19.92 -3.55
CA ALA A 782 -39.98 21.01 -2.61
C ALA A 782 -38.89 22.09 -2.57
N SER A 783 -37.60 21.66 -2.54
CA SER A 783 -36.45 22.56 -2.62
C SER A 783 -36.44 23.35 -3.92
N TYR A 784 -36.75 22.72 -5.04
CA TYR A 784 -36.77 23.37 -6.35
C TYR A 784 -37.89 24.42 -6.48
N GLU A 785 -39.05 24.21 -5.90
CA GLU A 785 -40.10 25.22 -5.87
C GLU A 785 -39.63 26.50 -5.15
N MET A 786 -38.88 26.40 -4.06
CA MET A 786 -38.27 27.55 -3.40
C MET A 786 -37.22 28.22 -4.29
N TRP A 787 -36.36 27.41 -4.98
CA TRP A 787 -35.44 27.95 -5.98
C TRP A 787 -36.15 28.77 -7.08
N LYS A 788 -37.26 28.24 -7.63
CA LYS A 788 -38.07 28.93 -8.63
C LYS A 788 -38.59 30.27 -8.11
N GLY A 789 -39.05 30.30 -6.86
CA GLY A 789 -39.48 31.54 -6.21
C GLY A 789 -38.39 32.60 -6.19
N HIS A 790 -37.20 32.24 -5.73
CA HIS A 790 -36.07 33.18 -5.67
C HIS A 790 -35.58 33.64 -7.06
N VAL A 791 -35.43 32.70 -8.00
CA VAL A 791 -35.04 33.04 -9.38
C VAL A 791 -36.13 33.90 -10.10
N GLY A 792 -37.42 33.54 -9.92
CA GLY A 792 -38.52 34.27 -10.49
C GLY A 792 -38.63 35.73 -9.98
N ALA A 793 -38.38 35.91 -8.68
CA ALA A 793 -38.36 37.25 -8.08
C ALA A 793 -37.23 38.13 -8.65
N LEU A 794 -36.05 37.57 -8.88
CA LEU A 794 -34.93 38.28 -9.53
C LEU A 794 -35.28 38.68 -10.96
N LEU A 795 -35.78 37.78 -11.76
CA LEU A 795 -36.12 38.02 -13.18
C LEU A 795 -37.26 39.02 -13.34
N SER A 796 -38.23 39.04 -12.41
CA SER A 796 -39.35 40.01 -12.45
C SER A 796 -39.02 41.40 -11.95
N GLY A 797 -37.83 41.61 -11.37
CA GLY A 797 -37.45 42.86 -10.72
C GLY A 797 -38.29 43.18 -9.46
N GLN A 798 -39.08 42.21 -8.94
CA GLN A 798 -39.85 42.39 -7.72
C GLN A 798 -39.01 42.05 -6.48
N ARG A 799 -38.93 42.98 -5.54
CA ARG A 799 -38.42 42.64 -4.20
C ARG A 799 -39.49 41.79 -3.49
N GLU A 800 -39.11 40.54 -3.16
CA GLU A 800 -40.00 39.66 -2.38
C GLU A 800 -40.32 40.30 -1.03
N LEU A 801 -41.65 40.50 -0.76
CA LEU A 801 -42.19 40.60 0.58
C LEU A 801 -42.33 39.16 1.08
N VAL A 802 -41.35 38.67 1.86
CA VAL A 802 -41.49 37.39 2.57
C VAL A 802 -42.48 37.58 3.68
N GLU A 803 -43.71 37.08 3.53
CA GLU A 803 -44.58 36.84 4.66
C GLU A 803 -44.03 35.66 5.46
N VAL A 804 -43.75 35.91 6.75
CA VAL A 804 -43.22 35.01 7.77
C VAL A 804 -44.27 33.89 8.15
#